data_241ae23670b01588e7500b11be1293ff
#
_entry.id   241ae23670b01588e7500b11be1293ff
#
_cell.length_a   1.000
_cell.length_b   1.000
_cell.length_c   1.000
_cell.angle_alpha   90.00
_cell.angle_beta   90.00
_cell.angle_gamma   90.00
#
_symmetry.space_group_name_H-M   'P 1'
#
loop_
_entity.id
_entity.type
_entity.pdbx_description
1 polymer ?
#
loop_
_entity_poly.entity_id
_entity_poly.type
_entity_poly.pdbx_seq_one_letter_code
_entity_poly.pdbx_strand_id
1 'polypeptide(L)'
;MMKNPHPARRRVYMLLGFFGAFLLLFFAVLYDAQVVHGSENRAKSITSNTASETVTASRGIITDRNGKVLVSNRLAYTLVFDKSAFGKDDGALNDAIWRLIQLCQELDVPWNDTLPLTTGVIPQLKTAARSNAFQEYLKDNELPENASASELIGALRELYAIDERYTTAQARLIAGVRYELDGRSSYTFAEDVSSELISRITDGHYEGVTIKTAAARVYNTKLAAHILGTVGAIWQEEWRSDEKTGYVGYADRGYSMNDLVGKDGVEKAFEEYLHGVDGKRLITTDENGKLTGELYTRKPQPGGTVALTIDIDLQQVAEDTLASTIQGMVDKDSNERGGAVAVVQVGTGEVLALASYPTYDLETFNQNYEELAADERLPMFNRATQGIYAPGSTFKLCTSVAALEEGIITPTTIIQDKGIYTYYKDPQPMCWIWRQARTTHGRINVSQAIVDSCNYFYYEVGRLTGIKKLDEYATAFGLGQHTGIEIGDESGVLASPEWAKAHDREWTDGQTITAAIGQSYNLFTPLQLANYVATLVSGGEHYEAHLLKNVKSYDNSRIIDVYDKGTLNEMHISESTMAAVTKGMHDLTHDSLQGAFSRCVVEAGAKTGSAQVGTDIANGTFVAYAPYDDPEIAIAIVVEKGGSGSLLANAAVDIINAWFTRGGSSASLGENTLLQ
;
A
#
# COMPACT_ATOMS: atom_id res chain seq x y z
N MET A 1 92.61 24.78 -54.45
CA MET A 1 91.48 25.68 -54.67
C MET A 1 90.17 24.89 -54.38
N MET A 2 89.64 25.01 -53.21
CA MET A 2 88.32 24.42 -52.85
C MET A 2 87.24 25.34 -53.42
N LYS A 3 86.44 24.82 -54.35
CA LYS A 3 85.25 25.53 -54.85
C LYS A 3 84.23 25.67 -53.79
N ASN A 4 83.90 26.91 -53.36
CA ASN A 4 82.77 27.21 -52.47
C ASN A 4 81.47 26.70 -53.09
N PRO A 5 80.64 26.00 -52.37
CA PRO A 5 79.38 25.56 -52.91
C PRO A 5 78.40 26.75 -53.11
N HIS A 6 77.74 26.77 -54.27
CA HIS A 6 76.87 27.85 -54.73
C HIS A 6 75.81 28.19 -53.61
N PRO A 7 75.56 29.49 -53.37
CA PRO A 7 74.61 29.94 -52.30
C PRO A 7 73.18 29.41 -52.48
N ALA A 8 72.84 29.03 -53.71
CA ALA A 8 71.53 28.39 -53.98
C ALA A 8 71.36 27.01 -53.32
N ARG A 9 72.41 26.16 -53.28
CA ARG A 9 72.37 24.84 -52.64
C ARG A 9 72.21 24.96 -51.11
N ARG A 10 72.78 25.93 -50.48
CA ARG A 10 72.68 26.18 -49.04
C ARG A 10 71.28 26.63 -48.64
N ARG A 11 70.61 27.42 -49.48
CA ARG A 11 69.20 27.84 -49.31
C ARG A 11 68.25 26.65 -49.47
N VAL A 12 68.52 25.77 -50.45
CA VAL A 12 67.71 24.56 -50.64
C VAL A 12 67.82 23.60 -49.43
N TYR A 13 69.05 23.40 -48.89
CA TYR A 13 69.21 22.57 -47.67
C TYR A 13 68.59 23.20 -46.42
N MET A 14 68.64 24.53 -46.30
CA MET A 14 67.94 25.23 -45.22
C MET A 14 66.42 25.11 -45.33
N LEU A 15 65.86 25.22 -46.53
CA LEU A 15 64.42 25.00 -46.79
C LEU A 15 64.04 23.55 -46.54
N LEU A 16 64.82 22.57 -46.99
CA LEU A 16 64.57 21.14 -46.68
C LEU A 16 64.67 20.85 -45.20
N GLY A 17 65.62 21.44 -44.47
CA GLY A 17 65.71 21.34 -43.01
C GLY A 17 64.51 21.94 -42.31
N PHE A 18 64.01 23.09 -42.76
CA PHE A 18 62.82 23.76 -42.22
C PHE A 18 61.58 22.93 -42.49
N PHE A 19 61.38 22.42 -43.71
CA PHE A 19 60.27 21.53 -44.02
C PHE A 19 60.34 20.19 -43.25
N GLY A 20 61.56 19.63 -43.09
CA GLY A 20 61.77 18.44 -42.28
C GLY A 20 61.40 18.64 -40.78
N ALA A 21 61.84 19.79 -40.24
CA ALA A 21 61.48 20.16 -38.85
C ALA A 21 59.98 20.40 -38.69
N PHE A 22 59.32 21.03 -39.67
CA PHE A 22 57.86 21.25 -39.67
C PHE A 22 57.07 19.95 -39.77
N LEU A 23 57.50 19.00 -40.58
CA LEU A 23 56.94 17.67 -40.71
C LEU A 23 57.08 16.87 -39.41
N LEU A 24 58.23 16.94 -38.74
CA LEU A 24 58.41 16.30 -37.42
C LEU A 24 57.54 16.92 -36.36
N LEU A 25 57.38 18.24 -36.33
CA LEU A 25 56.46 18.92 -35.44
C LEU A 25 55.00 18.48 -35.69
N PHE A 26 54.61 18.41 -36.96
CA PHE A 26 53.30 17.97 -37.38
C PHE A 26 53.02 16.52 -36.98
N PHE A 27 53.99 15.62 -37.17
CA PHE A 27 53.87 14.24 -36.67
C PHE A 27 53.81 14.14 -35.15
N ALA A 28 54.56 14.97 -34.41
CA ALA A 28 54.50 15.01 -32.95
C ALA A 28 53.12 15.48 -32.46
N VAL A 29 52.55 16.52 -33.07
CA VAL A 29 51.19 17.02 -32.74
C VAL A 29 50.13 16.00 -33.13
N LEU A 30 50.24 15.33 -34.27
CA LEU A 30 49.35 14.25 -34.67
C LEU A 30 49.46 13.05 -33.74
N TYR A 31 50.64 12.65 -33.33
CA TYR A 31 50.88 11.56 -32.40
C TYR A 31 50.27 11.89 -31.03
N ASP A 32 50.47 13.10 -30.53
CA ASP A 32 49.87 13.57 -29.29
C ASP A 32 48.34 13.56 -29.38
N ALA A 33 47.77 14.11 -30.45
CA ALA A 33 46.32 14.21 -30.63
C ALA A 33 45.64 12.87 -30.89
N GLN A 34 46.29 11.90 -31.57
CA GLN A 34 45.67 10.63 -31.96
C GLN A 34 46.04 9.44 -31.06
N VAL A 35 47.27 9.45 -30.47
CA VAL A 35 47.74 8.31 -29.66
C VAL A 35 47.76 8.64 -28.17
N VAL A 36 48.31 9.79 -27.76
CA VAL A 36 48.42 10.16 -26.35
C VAL A 36 47.06 10.61 -25.82
N HIS A 37 46.38 11.49 -26.52
CA HIS A 37 45.05 12.02 -26.16
C HIS A 37 43.94 11.50 -27.07
N GLY A 38 44.17 10.44 -27.81
CA GLY A 38 43.23 9.90 -28.82
C GLY A 38 41.91 9.47 -28.24
N SER A 39 41.90 8.85 -27.05
CA SER A 39 40.69 8.48 -26.34
C SER A 39 39.91 9.69 -25.83
N GLU A 40 40.61 10.71 -25.33
CA GLU A 40 40.03 11.93 -24.81
C GLU A 40 39.50 12.84 -25.94
N ASN A 41 40.21 12.96 -27.03
CA ASN A 41 39.78 13.70 -28.21
C ASN A 41 38.65 13.00 -28.96
N ARG A 42 38.62 11.66 -28.94
CA ARG A 42 37.50 10.87 -29.45
C ARG A 42 36.27 11.04 -28.60
N ALA A 43 36.44 11.07 -27.26
CA ALA A 43 35.35 11.37 -26.32
C ALA A 43 34.82 12.81 -26.54
N LYS A 44 35.68 13.80 -26.70
CA LYS A 44 35.30 15.20 -27.00
C LYS A 44 34.62 15.35 -28.38
N SER A 45 35.06 14.62 -29.41
CA SER A 45 34.44 14.62 -30.73
C SER A 45 33.07 13.95 -30.73
N ILE A 46 32.89 12.92 -29.91
CA ILE A 46 31.59 12.26 -29.71
C ILE A 46 30.63 13.16 -28.93
N THR A 47 31.10 13.97 -27.98
CA THR A 47 30.27 14.88 -27.19
C THR A 47 29.68 16.06 -27.96
N SER A 48 30.21 16.43 -29.12
CA SER A 48 29.68 17.58 -29.88
C SER A 48 28.35 17.32 -30.60
N ASN A 49 27.96 16.04 -30.81
CA ASN A 49 26.66 15.63 -31.39
C ASN A 49 25.98 14.48 -30.59
N THR A 50 26.28 14.38 -29.31
CA THR A 50 25.79 13.27 -28.48
C THR A 50 24.94 13.80 -27.34
N ALA A 51 23.71 13.36 -27.25
CA ALA A 51 22.82 13.58 -26.09
C ALA A 51 22.91 12.40 -25.13
N SER A 52 22.95 12.70 -23.84
CA SER A 52 22.79 11.66 -22.80
C SER A 52 21.31 11.50 -22.49
N GLU A 53 20.82 10.28 -22.62
CA GLU A 53 19.43 9.95 -22.31
C GLU A 53 19.37 8.97 -21.13
N THR A 54 18.46 9.22 -20.19
CA THR A 54 18.13 8.27 -19.12
C THR A 54 17.19 7.21 -19.69
N VAL A 55 17.50 5.95 -19.43
CA VAL A 55 16.64 4.80 -19.79
C VAL A 55 16.04 4.28 -18.50
N THR A 56 14.75 4.54 -18.31
CA THR A 56 14.04 4.14 -17.10
C THR A 56 14.06 2.63 -16.92
N ALA A 57 14.40 2.19 -15.72
CA ALA A 57 14.32 0.78 -15.34
C ALA A 57 12.87 0.37 -15.14
N SER A 58 12.54 -0.88 -15.44
CA SER A 58 11.23 -1.43 -15.07
C SER A 58 11.18 -1.71 -13.58
N ARG A 59 10.01 -1.46 -12.99
CA ARG A 59 9.73 -1.74 -11.58
C ARG A 59 9.75 -3.25 -11.32
N GLY A 60 10.07 -3.68 -10.10
CA GLY A 60 10.10 -5.07 -9.69
C GLY A 60 8.72 -5.75 -9.75
N ILE A 61 8.72 -7.06 -9.73
CA ILE A 61 7.52 -7.89 -9.76
C ILE A 61 7.07 -8.18 -8.33
N ILE A 62 5.75 -8.26 -8.11
CA ILE A 62 5.17 -8.70 -6.83
C ILE A 62 4.50 -10.06 -7.06
N THR A 63 4.81 -11.03 -6.20
CA THR A 63 4.23 -12.38 -6.24
C THR A 63 3.56 -12.72 -4.91
N ASP A 64 2.64 -13.66 -4.94
CA ASP A 64 2.14 -14.31 -3.74
C ASP A 64 3.19 -15.27 -3.14
N ARG A 65 2.84 -15.93 -2.03
CA ARG A 65 3.72 -16.89 -1.35
C ARG A 65 4.10 -18.11 -2.19
N ASN A 66 3.30 -18.43 -3.20
CA ASN A 66 3.46 -19.58 -4.09
C ASN A 66 4.16 -19.21 -5.41
N GLY A 67 4.54 -17.93 -5.59
CA GLY A 67 5.18 -17.43 -6.79
C GLY A 67 4.21 -17.01 -7.90
N LYS A 68 2.90 -16.98 -7.65
CA LYS A 68 1.90 -16.47 -8.59
C LYS A 68 2.06 -14.96 -8.73
N VAL A 69 2.25 -14.48 -9.95
CA VAL A 69 2.50 -13.06 -10.21
C VAL A 69 1.23 -12.24 -9.98
N LEU A 70 1.27 -11.33 -9.03
CA LEU A 70 0.18 -10.43 -8.68
C LEU A 70 0.29 -9.10 -9.42
N VAL A 71 1.50 -8.55 -9.49
CA VAL A 71 1.77 -7.28 -10.18
C VAL A 71 3.03 -7.43 -11.02
N SER A 72 2.93 -7.02 -12.28
CA SER A 72 4.01 -7.10 -13.27
C SER A 72 4.12 -5.80 -14.07
N ASN A 73 4.90 -5.82 -15.14
CA ASN A 73 5.01 -4.70 -16.07
C ASN A 73 4.82 -5.19 -17.50
N ARG A 74 4.27 -4.33 -18.36
CA ARG A 74 4.25 -4.52 -19.81
C ARG A 74 4.91 -3.36 -20.52
N LEU A 75 5.39 -3.60 -21.71
CA LEU A 75 5.86 -2.51 -22.56
C LEU A 75 4.70 -1.59 -22.90
N ALA A 76 4.93 -0.31 -22.69
CA ALA A 76 3.99 0.75 -23.01
C ALA A 76 4.71 1.90 -23.73
N TYR A 77 3.94 2.82 -24.24
CA TYR A 77 4.47 4.04 -24.83
C TYR A 77 3.91 5.25 -24.08
N THR A 78 4.76 6.23 -23.91
CA THR A 78 4.47 7.47 -23.20
C THR A 78 4.68 8.65 -24.15
N LEU A 79 3.77 9.60 -24.13
CA LEU A 79 3.95 10.87 -24.80
C LEU A 79 4.57 11.87 -23.86
N VAL A 80 5.70 12.42 -24.26
CA VAL A 80 6.36 13.52 -23.56
C VAL A 80 6.18 14.78 -24.39
N PHE A 81 5.66 15.82 -23.77
CA PHE A 81 5.54 17.14 -24.39
C PHE A 81 6.67 18.05 -23.91
N ASP A 82 7.39 18.66 -24.85
CA ASP A 82 8.57 19.51 -24.60
C ASP A 82 8.33 20.92 -25.17
N LYS A 83 8.22 21.92 -24.29
CA LYS A 83 8.01 23.32 -24.68
C LYS A 83 9.25 23.98 -25.30
N SER A 84 10.45 23.38 -25.13
CA SER A 84 11.69 23.96 -25.64
C SER A 84 11.72 24.09 -27.18
N ALA A 85 10.94 23.27 -27.88
CA ALA A 85 10.75 23.35 -29.33
C ALA A 85 10.20 24.71 -29.80
N PHE A 86 9.42 25.39 -28.95
CA PHE A 86 8.70 26.64 -29.29
C PHE A 86 9.45 27.92 -28.86
N GLY A 87 10.56 27.80 -28.15
CA GLY A 87 11.34 28.96 -27.69
C GLY A 87 10.52 29.88 -26.76
N LYS A 88 10.27 31.12 -27.22
CA LYS A 88 9.45 32.12 -26.49
C LYS A 88 8.11 32.40 -27.15
N ASP A 89 7.68 31.59 -28.12
CA ASP A 89 6.42 31.76 -28.83
C ASP A 89 5.28 31.04 -28.07
N ASP A 90 4.66 31.74 -27.12
CA ASP A 90 3.53 31.23 -26.35
C ASP A 90 2.31 30.92 -27.24
N GLY A 91 2.11 31.66 -28.32
CA GLY A 91 1.01 31.43 -29.27
C GLY A 91 1.15 30.09 -29.98
N ALA A 92 2.33 29.82 -30.57
CA ALA A 92 2.62 28.55 -31.23
C ALA A 92 2.56 27.37 -30.23
N LEU A 93 3.08 27.58 -29.01
CA LEU A 93 3.01 26.58 -27.94
C LEU A 93 1.55 26.24 -27.56
N ASN A 94 0.70 27.24 -27.36
CA ASN A 94 -0.71 27.02 -27.02
C ASN A 94 -1.49 26.34 -28.17
N ASP A 95 -1.15 26.65 -29.41
CA ASP A 95 -1.78 26.02 -30.59
C ASP A 95 -1.37 24.54 -30.70
N ALA A 96 -0.10 24.23 -30.46
CA ALA A 96 0.40 22.85 -30.45
C ALA A 96 -0.25 22.03 -29.32
N ILE A 97 -0.35 22.61 -28.12
CA ILE A 97 -1.03 21.98 -26.98
C ILE A 97 -2.49 21.69 -27.34
N TRP A 98 -3.22 22.67 -27.89
CA TRP A 98 -4.62 22.49 -28.26
C TRP A 98 -4.79 21.40 -29.32
N ARG A 99 -3.93 21.39 -30.33
CA ARG A 99 -3.96 20.38 -31.41
C ARG A 99 -3.75 18.95 -30.83
N LEU A 100 -2.84 18.79 -29.86
CA LEU A 100 -2.60 17.52 -29.21
C LEU A 100 -3.82 17.10 -28.34
N ILE A 101 -4.39 18.02 -27.56
CA ILE A 101 -5.60 17.79 -26.76
C ILE A 101 -6.77 17.34 -27.66
N GLN A 102 -6.98 18.00 -28.80
CA GLN A 102 -8.05 17.61 -29.75
C GLN A 102 -7.89 16.17 -30.25
N LEU A 103 -6.67 15.75 -30.57
CA LEU A 103 -6.38 14.36 -30.97
C LEU A 103 -6.67 13.37 -29.85
N CYS A 104 -6.27 13.70 -28.62
CA CYS A 104 -6.56 12.86 -27.46
C CYS A 104 -8.06 12.77 -27.16
N GLN A 105 -8.81 13.87 -27.32
CA GLN A 105 -10.27 13.85 -27.20
C GLN A 105 -10.94 13.03 -28.30
N GLU A 106 -10.45 13.11 -29.55
CA GLU A 106 -10.95 12.30 -30.66
C GLU A 106 -10.79 10.79 -30.42
N LEU A 107 -9.69 10.40 -29.78
CA LEU A 107 -9.32 9.00 -29.53
C LEU A 107 -9.67 8.53 -28.11
N ASP A 108 -10.34 9.35 -27.32
CA ASP A 108 -10.69 9.09 -25.91
C ASP A 108 -9.47 8.69 -25.06
N VAL A 109 -8.34 9.37 -25.28
CA VAL A 109 -7.09 9.14 -24.53
C VAL A 109 -6.96 10.17 -23.42
N PRO A 110 -6.86 9.73 -22.14
CA PRO A 110 -6.61 10.64 -21.03
C PRO A 110 -5.18 11.21 -21.08
N TRP A 111 -5.00 12.41 -20.53
CA TRP A 111 -3.70 13.04 -20.36
C TRP A 111 -3.53 13.59 -18.95
N ASN A 112 -2.30 13.79 -18.51
CA ASN A 112 -1.95 14.32 -17.20
C ASN A 112 -2.28 15.82 -17.12
N ASP A 113 -3.21 16.17 -16.24
CA ASP A 113 -3.68 17.52 -15.98
C ASP A 113 -4.06 17.63 -14.49
N THR A 114 -3.16 18.14 -13.68
CA THR A 114 -3.32 18.28 -12.21
C THR A 114 -3.82 19.67 -11.81
N LEU A 115 -4.08 20.57 -12.75
CA LEU A 115 -4.65 21.89 -12.44
C LEU A 115 -5.98 21.71 -11.68
N PRO A 116 -6.14 22.23 -10.43
CA PRO A 116 -7.29 21.93 -9.57
C PRO A 116 -8.57 22.68 -9.96
N LEU A 117 -8.90 22.58 -11.24
CA LEU A 117 -10.13 23.07 -11.86
C LEU A 117 -10.79 21.92 -12.63
N THR A 118 -12.12 21.83 -12.62
CA THR A 118 -12.82 20.85 -13.44
C THR A 118 -12.71 21.18 -14.95
N THR A 119 -12.82 20.17 -15.80
CA THR A 119 -12.73 20.30 -17.27
C THR A 119 -14.08 20.53 -17.94
N GLY A 120 -15.16 20.71 -17.18
CA GLY A 120 -16.52 20.92 -17.71
C GLY A 120 -16.72 22.27 -18.42
N VAL A 121 -17.87 22.41 -19.06
CA VAL A 121 -18.28 23.65 -19.77
C VAL A 121 -18.28 24.85 -18.80
N ILE A 122 -18.64 24.64 -17.55
CA ILE A 122 -18.56 25.62 -16.47
C ILE A 122 -17.53 25.07 -15.48
N PRO A 123 -16.28 25.55 -15.53
CA PRO A 123 -15.22 25.09 -14.61
C PRO A 123 -15.56 25.42 -13.16
N GLN A 124 -15.18 24.51 -12.24
CA GLN A 124 -15.34 24.66 -10.81
C GLN A 124 -14.00 24.36 -10.12
N LEU A 125 -13.80 24.95 -8.95
CA LEU A 125 -12.63 24.62 -8.11
C LEU A 125 -12.79 23.22 -7.51
N LYS A 126 -11.79 22.38 -7.69
CA LYS A 126 -11.67 21.09 -6.98
C LYS A 126 -11.22 21.32 -5.53
N THR A 127 -11.41 20.32 -4.68
CA THR A 127 -10.94 20.37 -3.26
C THR A 127 -9.44 20.64 -3.18
N ALA A 128 -8.65 20.09 -4.10
CA ALA A 128 -7.21 20.30 -4.21
C ALA A 128 -6.81 21.78 -4.45
N ALA A 129 -7.72 22.65 -4.88
CA ALA A 129 -7.46 24.08 -4.97
C ALA A 129 -7.16 24.74 -3.61
N ARG A 130 -7.50 24.09 -2.50
CA ARG A 130 -7.19 24.54 -1.12
C ARG A 130 -5.86 24.02 -0.60
N SER A 131 -5.12 23.22 -1.37
CA SER A 131 -3.81 22.71 -0.96
C SER A 131 -2.80 23.85 -0.80
N ASN A 132 -1.88 23.72 0.15
CA ASN A 132 -0.82 24.70 0.35
C ASN A 132 0.02 24.92 -0.91
N ALA A 133 0.34 23.84 -1.64
CA ALA A 133 1.11 23.89 -2.88
C ALA A 133 0.43 24.73 -3.97
N PHE A 134 -0.88 24.58 -4.14
CA PHE A 134 -1.60 25.39 -5.13
C PHE A 134 -1.75 26.85 -4.69
N GLN A 135 -1.94 27.12 -3.40
CA GLN A 135 -1.98 28.48 -2.87
C GLN A 135 -0.62 29.19 -3.01
N GLU A 136 0.47 28.47 -2.83
CA GLU A 136 1.84 28.96 -3.07
C GLU A 136 2.08 29.26 -4.55
N TYR A 137 1.64 28.36 -5.44
CA TYR A 137 1.66 28.59 -6.89
C TYR A 137 0.90 29.86 -7.31
N LEU A 138 -0.30 30.09 -6.76
CA LEU A 138 -1.08 31.30 -7.04
C LEU A 138 -0.31 32.57 -6.62
N LYS A 139 0.30 32.53 -5.44
CA LYS A 139 1.08 33.63 -4.91
C LYS A 139 2.36 33.91 -5.71
N ASP A 140 3.09 32.87 -6.09
CA ASP A 140 4.34 32.98 -6.84
C ASP A 140 4.13 33.54 -8.25
N ASN A 141 2.94 33.29 -8.83
CA ASN A 141 2.54 33.79 -10.14
C ASN A 141 1.65 35.05 -10.09
N GLU A 142 1.53 35.69 -8.91
CA GLU A 142 0.70 36.89 -8.70
C GLU A 142 -0.78 36.68 -9.10
N LEU A 143 -1.28 35.44 -8.98
CA LEU A 143 -2.66 35.07 -9.30
C LEU A 143 -3.58 35.31 -8.09
N PRO A 144 -4.90 35.56 -8.31
CA PRO A 144 -5.82 35.85 -7.22
C PRO A 144 -6.14 34.60 -6.38
N GLU A 145 -5.78 34.63 -5.08
CA GLU A 145 -5.93 33.51 -4.15
C GLU A 145 -7.38 33.13 -3.81
N ASN A 146 -8.32 34.09 -3.89
CA ASN A 146 -9.74 33.89 -3.54
C ASN A 146 -10.69 34.03 -4.76
N ALA A 147 -10.17 33.82 -5.96
CA ALA A 147 -10.96 33.95 -7.19
C ALA A 147 -11.95 32.79 -7.38
N SER A 148 -13.04 33.08 -8.05
CA SER A 148 -13.87 32.03 -8.63
C SER A 148 -13.11 31.28 -9.75
N ALA A 149 -13.55 30.08 -10.09
CA ALA A 149 -12.91 29.30 -11.16
C ALA A 149 -12.84 30.08 -12.48
N SER A 150 -13.86 30.88 -12.80
CA SER A 150 -13.90 31.69 -14.02
C SER A 150 -12.88 32.84 -14.01
N GLU A 151 -12.76 33.53 -12.89
CA GLU A 151 -11.76 34.60 -12.70
C GLU A 151 -10.34 34.04 -12.75
N LEU A 152 -10.11 32.87 -12.13
CA LEU A 152 -8.82 32.21 -12.17
C LEU A 152 -8.43 31.77 -13.60
N ILE A 153 -9.37 31.24 -14.39
CA ILE A 153 -9.09 30.93 -15.80
C ILE A 153 -8.79 32.20 -16.60
N GLY A 154 -9.45 33.32 -16.30
CA GLY A 154 -9.13 34.63 -16.89
C GLY A 154 -7.67 35.04 -16.59
N ALA A 155 -7.26 34.95 -15.33
CA ALA A 155 -5.88 35.25 -14.90
C ALA A 155 -4.85 34.28 -15.52
N LEU A 156 -5.14 32.98 -15.56
CA LEU A 156 -4.28 31.98 -16.24
C LEU A 156 -4.19 32.21 -17.75
N ARG A 157 -5.24 32.72 -18.37
CA ARG A 157 -5.23 33.11 -19.77
C ARG A 157 -4.24 34.23 -20.04
N GLU A 158 -4.21 35.25 -19.17
CA GLU A 158 -3.24 36.34 -19.24
C GLU A 158 -1.81 35.83 -18.98
N LEU A 159 -1.61 35.08 -17.91
CA LEU A 159 -0.32 34.50 -17.53
C LEU A 159 0.32 33.71 -18.65
N TYR A 160 -0.46 32.87 -19.32
CA TYR A 160 0.02 31.97 -20.38
C TYR A 160 -0.20 32.48 -21.80
N ALA A 161 -0.62 33.73 -21.96
CA ALA A 161 -0.90 34.35 -23.26
C ALA A 161 -1.83 33.49 -24.16
N ILE A 162 -2.90 32.92 -23.56
CA ILE A 162 -3.87 32.09 -24.30
C ILE A 162 -4.84 33.01 -25.06
N ASP A 163 -4.84 32.89 -26.37
CA ASP A 163 -5.64 33.73 -27.29
C ASP A 163 -7.16 33.68 -26.97
N GLU A 164 -7.86 34.80 -27.15
CA GLU A 164 -9.29 34.93 -26.92
C GLU A 164 -10.15 34.06 -27.86
N ARG A 165 -9.60 33.61 -28.99
CA ARG A 165 -10.30 32.65 -29.90
C ARG A 165 -10.66 31.33 -29.23
N TYR A 166 -9.96 30.94 -28.17
CA TYR A 166 -10.27 29.75 -27.40
C TYR A 166 -11.39 30.03 -26.40
N THR A 167 -12.41 29.17 -26.35
CA THR A 167 -13.47 29.24 -25.35
C THR A 167 -12.90 29.08 -23.93
N THR A 168 -13.68 29.43 -22.91
CA THR A 168 -13.27 29.27 -21.49
C THR A 168 -12.89 27.81 -21.19
N ALA A 169 -13.64 26.83 -21.69
CA ALA A 169 -13.35 25.42 -21.52
C ALA A 169 -12.02 25.01 -22.21
N GLN A 170 -11.79 25.48 -23.43
CA GLN A 170 -10.54 25.21 -24.16
C GLN A 170 -9.34 25.87 -23.48
N ALA A 171 -9.49 27.13 -23.03
CA ALA A 171 -8.45 27.83 -22.31
C ALA A 171 -8.09 27.11 -20.98
N ARG A 172 -9.10 26.56 -20.29
CA ARG A 172 -8.85 25.74 -19.09
C ARG A 172 -8.00 24.51 -19.42
N LEU A 173 -8.27 23.80 -20.51
CA LEU A 173 -7.50 22.62 -20.91
C LEU A 173 -6.05 22.99 -21.31
N ILE A 174 -5.87 24.06 -22.07
CA ILE A 174 -4.54 24.58 -22.41
C ILE A 174 -3.79 25.00 -21.14
N ALA A 175 -4.46 25.73 -20.23
CA ALA A 175 -3.87 26.16 -18.97
C ALA A 175 -3.45 24.97 -18.09
N GLY A 176 -4.16 23.84 -18.14
CA GLY A 176 -3.77 22.61 -17.46
C GLY A 176 -2.40 22.10 -17.91
N VAL A 177 -2.18 22.01 -19.21
CA VAL A 177 -0.87 21.60 -19.76
C VAL A 177 0.22 22.64 -19.47
N ARG A 178 -0.10 23.93 -19.52
CA ARG A 178 0.83 25.01 -19.17
C ARG A 178 1.24 24.97 -17.70
N TYR A 179 0.31 24.63 -16.82
CA TYR A 179 0.54 24.44 -15.40
C TYR A 179 1.52 23.29 -15.14
N GLU A 180 1.35 22.14 -15.83
CA GLU A 180 2.29 21.03 -15.76
C GLU A 180 3.71 21.40 -16.27
N LEU A 181 3.79 22.32 -17.22
CA LEU A 181 5.05 22.81 -17.78
C LEU A 181 5.66 23.97 -16.96
N ASP A 182 5.00 24.41 -15.89
CA ASP A 182 5.56 25.47 -15.06
C ASP A 182 6.85 25.02 -14.37
N GLY A 183 7.91 25.83 -14.48
CA GLY A 183 9.24 25.46 -13.97
C GLY A 183 9.93 24.30 -14.69
N ARG A 184 9.32 23.69 -15.74
CA ARG A 184 9.84 22.52 -16.48
C ARG A 184 9.95 22.82 -17.98
N SER A 185 10.90 22.17 -18.67
CA SER A 185 10.97 22.19 -20.15
C SER A 185 10.03 21.17 -20.77
N SER A 186 9.85 20.03 -20.14
CA SER A 186 9.02 18.93 -20.62
C SER A 186 8.34 18.18 -19.47
N TYR A 187 7.24 17.49 -19.78
CA TYR A 187 6.56 16.58 -18.84
C TYR A 187 5.91 15.42 -19.60
N THR A 188 5.56 14.38 -18.84
CA THR A 188 4.79 13.24 -19.36
C THR A 188 3.35 13.67 -19.58
N PHE A 189 2.98 13.85 -20.87
CA PHE A 189 1.66 14.30 -21.27
C PHE A 189 0.62 13.19 -21.13
N ALA A 190 0.91 12.00 -21.67
CA ALA A 190 0.02 10.84 -21.58
C ALA A 190 0.85 9.56 -21.45
N GLU A 191 0.34 8.64 -20.67
CA GLU A 191 0.96 7.34 -20.42
C GLU A 191 0.15 6.23 -21.07
N ASP A 192 0.82 5.10 -21.33
CA ASP A 192 0.17 3.90 -21.87
C ASP A 192 -0.70 4.14 -23.10
N VAL A 193 -0.16 4.89 -24.04
CA VAL A 193 -0.89 5.32 -25.21
C VAL A 193 -1.01 4.22 -26.26
N SER A 194 -2.14 4.23 -26.98
CA SER A 194 -2.45 3.25 -28.02
C SER A 194 -1.56 3.40 -29.25
N SER A 195 -1.36 2.29 -30.00
CA SER A 195 -0.64 2.32 -31.28
C SER A 195 -1.32 3.23 -32.33
N GLU A 196 -2.64 3.44 -32.23
CA GLU A 196 -3.38 4.35 -33.09
C GLU A 196 -2.96 5.80 -32.85
N LEU A 197 -2.91 6.24 -31.57
CA LEU A 197 -2.44 7.58 -31.22
C LEU A 197 -1.00 7.80 -31.66
N ILE A 198 -0.12 6.80 -31.49
CA ILE A 198 1.27 6.85 -31.93
C ILE A 198 1.35 7.07 -33.45
N SER A 199 0.60 6.31 -34.23
CA SER A 199 0.55 6.45 -35.69
C SER A 199 0.09 7.86 -36.10
N ARG A 200 -0.99 8.35 -35.49
CA ARG A 200 -1.55 9.68 -35.79
C ARG A 200 -0.57 10.82 -35.45
N ILE A 201 0.16 10.69 -34.35
CA ILE A 201 1.18 11.67 -33.95
C ILE A 201 2.37 11.64 -34.91
N THR A 202 2.84 10.44 -35.28
CA THR A 202 3.97 10.26 -36.20
C THR A 202 3.63 10.80 -37.58
N ASP A 203 2.46 10.48 -38.11
CA ASP A 203 1.99 10.94 -39.43
C ASP A 203 1.66 12.44 -39.46
N GLY A 204 1.15 12.95 -38.34
CA GLY A 204 0.72 14.34 -38.20
C GLY A 204 1.83 15.33 -37.85
N HIS A 205 3.04 14.88 -37.61
CA HIS A 205 4.22 15.71 -37.22
C HIS A 205 3.86 16.73 -36.13
N TYR A 206 3.51 16.24 -34.93
CA TYR A 206 3.19 17.07 -33.76
C TYR A 206 4.48 17.65 -33.16
N GLU A 207 4.67 18.95 -33.31
CA GLU A 207 5.85 19.65 -32.77
C GLU A 207 5.87 19.60 -31.23
N GLY A 208 7.03 19.41 -30.64
CA GLY A 208 7.21 19.28 -29.18
C GLY A 208 6.77 17.94 -28.60
N VAL A 209 6.26 17.00 -29.42
CA VAL A 209 5.80 15.68 -28.94
C VAL A 209 6.85 14.61 -29.23
N THR A 210 7.28 13.91 -28.19
CA THR A 210 8.21 12.78 -28.30
C THR A 210 7.56 11.52 -27.73
N ILE A 211 7.67 10.41 -28.48
CA ILE A 211 7.20 9.10 -28.05
C ILE A 211 8.37 8.37 -27.38
N LYS A 212 8.19 7.97 -26.12
CA LYS A 212 9.16 7.17 -25.38
C LYS A 212 8.58 5.80 -25.05
N THR A 213 9.44 4.78 -25.00
CA THR A 213 9.07 3.50 -24.42
C THR A 213 9.12 3.58 -22.91
N ALA A 214 8.11 3.05 -22.24
CA ALA A 214 7.99 2.98 -20.80
C ALA A 214 7.52 1.58 -20.36
N ALA A 215 7.54 1.33 -19.08
CA ALA A 215 6.95 0.13 -18.49
C ALA A 215 5.66 0.54 -17.78
N ALA A 216 4.51 0.12 -18.29
CA ALA A 216 3.24 0.30 -17.59
C ALA A 216 3.07 -0.79 -16.53
N ARG A 217 2.61 -0.40 -15.34
CA ARG A 217 2.29 -1.33 -14.25
C ARG A 217 1.02 -2.12 -14.59
N VAL A 218 1.03 -3.42 -14.34
CA VAL A 218 -0.08 -4.33 -14.63
C VAL A 218 -0.45 -5.09 -13.37
N TYR A 219 -1.69 -4.94 -12.95
CA TYR A 219 -2.28 -5.71 -11.86
C TYR A 219 -2.90 -6.98 -12.45
N ASN A 220 -2.26 -8.14 -12.22
CA ASN A 220 -2.68 -9.43 -12.77
C ASN A 220 -3.83 -10.07 -11.95
N THR A 221 -4.33 -9.36 -10.96
CA THR A 221 -5.43 -9.76 -10.08
C THR A 221 -6.30 -8.56 -9.74
N LYS A 222 -7.59 -8.80 -9.49
CA LYS A 222 -8.54 -7.80 -8.95
C LYS A 222 -8.65 -7.88 -7.43
N LEU A 223 -7.94 -8.84 -6.82
CA LEU A 223 -7.94 -9.10 -5.39
C LEU A 223 -6.84 -8.30 -4.70
N ALA A 224 -6.93 -8.22 -3.37
CA ALA A 224 -5.90 -7.63 -2.53
C ALA A 224 -5.61 -6.14 -2.82
N ALA A 225 -6.60 -5.38 -3.29
CA ALA A 225 -6.41 -3.98 -3.65
C ALA A 225 -5.83 -3.15 -2.49
N HIS A 226 -6.34 -3.34 -1.27
CA HIS A 226 -5.87 -2.64 -0.07
C HIS A 226 -4.48 -3.08 0.40
N ILE A 227 -3.96 -4.21 -0.11
CA ILE A 227 -2.63 -4.73 0.22
C ILE A 227 -1.62 -4.28 -0.82
N LEU A 228 -1.91 -4.51 -2.11
CA LEU A 228 -0.98 -4.26 -3.21
C LEU A 228 -0.65 -2.78 -3.35
N GLY A 229 -1.66 -1.93 -3.26
CA GLY A 229 -1.49 -0.50 -3.38
C GLY A 229 -1.29 0.00 -4.80
N THR A 230 -1.02 1.29 -4.94
CA THR A 230 -0.94 2.02 -6.20
C THR A 230 0.42 2.63 -6.44
N VAL A 231 0.72 2.96 -7.69
CA VAL A 231 1.88 3.75 -8.09
C VAL A 231 1.45 5.08 -8.66
N GLY A 232 2.27 6.11 -8.51
CA GLY A 232 1.99 7.43 -9.03
C GLY A 232 3.22 8.33 -9.07
N ALA A 233 3.08 9.51 -9.67
CA ALA A 233 4.14 10.51 -9.72
C ALA A 233 4.50 11.01 -8.31
N ILE A 234 5.74 11.40 -8.11
CA ILE A 234 6.21 11.97 -6.84
C ILE A 234 5.52 13.32 -6.61
N TRP A 235 4.89 13.48 -5.44
CA TRP A 235 4.30 14.76 -5.05
C TRP A 235 5.37 15.72 -4.55
N GLN A 236 5.09 17.02 -4.58
CA GLN A 236 6.05 18.04 -4.16
C GLN A 236 6.45 17.89 -2.70
N GLU A 237 5.51 17.48 -1.84
CA GLU A 237 5.74 17.22 -0.41
C GLU A 237 6.65 16.02 -0.16
N GLU A 238 6.63 15.03 -1.07
CA GLU A 238 7.47 13.82 -0.98
C GLU A 238 8.87 14.05 -1.57
N TRP A 239 9.05 15.12 -2.34
CA TRP A 239 10.29 15.38 -3.06
C TRP A 239 11.44 15.79 -2.15
N ARG A 240 11.16 16.66 -1.16
CA ARG A 240 12.18 17.22 -0.27
C ARG A 240 12.16 16.56 1.09
N SER A 241 13.35 16.44 1.69
CA SER A 241 13.49 16.00 3.08
C SER A 241 12.94 17.04 4.06
N ASP A 242 12.37 16.56 5.16
CA ASP A 242 11.92 17.40 6.27
C ASP A 242 12.74 17.06 7.53
N GLU A 243 13.61 17.97 7.92
CA GLU A 243 14.47 17.82 9.09
C GLU A 243 13.68 17.71 10.42
N LYS A 244 12.46 18.25 10.48
CA LYS A 244 11.64 18.25 11.70
C LYS A 244 11.02 16.88 11.97
N THR A 245 10.62 16.19 10.90
CA THR A 245 10.01 14.85 10.98
C THR A 245 11.04 13.74 10.79
N GLY A 246 12.25 14.07 10.28
CA GLY A 246 13.27 13.09 9.89
C GLY A 246 12.94 12.40 8.55
N TYR A 247 11.95 12.89 7.82
CA TYR A 247 11.60 12.34 6.50
C TYR A 247 12.70 12.62 5.48
N VAL A 248 13.16 11.57 4.77
CA VAL A 248 14.12 11.68 3.66
C VAL A 248 13.35 11.67 2.35
N GLY A 249 13.39 12.80 1.66
CA GLY A 249 12.68 12.99 0.39
C GLY A 249 13.28 12.18 -0.76
N TYR A 250 12.50 11.96 -1.80
CA TYR A 250 12.92 11.20 -2.97
C TYR A 250 14.11 11.83 -3.69
N ALA A 251 14.25 13.18 -3.68
CA ALA A 251 15.42 13.87 -4.24
C ALA A 251 16.74 13.39 -3.62
N ASP A 252 16.78 13.28 -2.29
CA ASP A 252 17.97 12.87 -1.54
C ASP A 252 18.23 11.36 -1.62
N ARG A 253 17.23 10.60 -2.02
CA ARG A 253 17.31 9.15 -2.30
C ARG A 253 17.74 8.85 -3.74
N GLY A 254 17.97 9.88 -4.59
CA GLY A 254 18.50 9.76 -5.94
C GLY A 254 17.46 9.52 -7.03
N TYR A 255 16.18 9.77 -6.74
CA TYR A 255 15.08 9.68 -7.70
C TYR A 255 15.06 10.90 -8.63
N SER A 256 14.43 10.74 -9.79
CA SER A 256 14.06 11.84 -10.67
C SER A 256 12.62 12.29 -10.37
N MET A 257 12.31 13.56 -10.52
CA MET A 257 10.98 14.11 -10.17
C MET A 257 9.82 13.49 -10.97
N ASN A 258 10.13 12.88 -12.11
CA ASN A 258 9.14 12.21 -12.97
C ASN A 258 9.08 10.69 -12.74
N ASP A 259 9.79 10.17 -11.74
CA ASP A 259 9.73 8.74 -11.43
C ASP A 259 8.37 8.38 -10.83
N LEU A 260 7.92 7.16 -11.14
CA LEU A 260 6.75 6.56 -10.52
C LEU A 260 7.19 5.84 -9.25
N VAL A 261 6.53 6.16 -8.15
CA VAL A 261 6.78 5.59 -6.83
C VAL A 261 5.52 4.95 -6.25
N GLY A 262 5.68 4.03 -5.33
CA GLY A 262 4.55 3.47 -4.58
C GLY A 262 3.88 4.53 -3.70
N LYS A 263 2.55 4.64 -3.78
CA LYS A 263 1.77 5.62 -3.04
C LYS A 263 1.20 5.06 -1.75
N ASP A 264 0.86 3.80 -1.77
CA ASP A 264 0.29 3.06 -0.64
C ASP A 264 0.61 1.57 -0.73
N GLY A 265 0.18 0.81 0.25
CA GLY A 265 0.30 -0.64 0.27
C GLY A 265 1.72 -1.17 0.10
N VAL A 266 1.83 -2.36 -0.47
CA VAL A 266 3.08 -3.08 -0.79
C VAL A 266 3.96 -2.30 -1.75
N GLU A 267 3.35 -1.60 -2.73
CA GLU A 267 4.08 -0.75 -3.67
C GLU A 267 4.91 0.31 -2.94
N LYS A 268 4.35 0.91 -1.88
CA LYS A 268 5.05 1.92 -1.06
C LYS A 268 5.99 1.29 -0.04
N ALA A 269 5.52 0.27 0.66
CA ALA A 269 6.29 -0.37 1.74
C ALA A 269 7.61 -0.98 1.24
N PHE A 270 7.60 -1.53 0.02
CA PHE A 270 8.77 -2.17 -0.58
C PHE A 270 9.36 -1.38 -1.76
N GLU A 271 9.16 -0.06 -1.76
CA GLU A 271 9.67 0.85 -2.80
C GLU A 271 11.17 0.65 -3.08
N GLU A 272 11.99 0.47 -2.05
CA GLU A 272 13.45 0.29 -2.20
C GLU A 272 13.83 -0.96 -2.98
N TYR A 273 13.05 -2.03 -2.87
CA TYR A 273 13.25 -3.27 -3.61
C TYR A 273 12.62 -3.23 -4.99
N LEU A 274 11.45 -2.59 -5.10
CA LEU A 274 10.67 -2.54 -6.32
C LEU A 274 11.20 -1.51 -7.30
N HIS A 275 11.79 -0.42 -6.83
CA HIS A 275 12.38 0.59 -7.70
C HIS A 275 13.65 0.05 -8.36
N GLY A 276 13.72 0.14 -9.69
CA GLY A 276 14.91 -0.27 -10.43
C GLY A 276 15.99 0.81 -10.43
N VAL A 277 17.11 0.50 -11.02
CA VAL A 277 18.20 1.46 -11.23
C VAL A 277 18.25 1.87 -12.68
N ASP A 278 17.94 3.12 -12.97
CA ASP A 278 17.92 3.68 -14.33
C ASP A 278 19.25 3.53 -15.04
N GLY A 279 19.15 3.22 -16.32
CA GLY A 279 20.27 3.20 -17.23
C GLY A 279 20.62 4.61 -17.77
N LYS A 280 21.78 4.71 -18.39
CA LYS A 280 22.16 5.88 -19.17
C LYS A 280 22.68 5.42 -20.52
N ARG A 281 22.19 6.05 -21.60
CA ARG A 281 22.71 5.84 -22.95
C ARG A 281 23.13 7.16 -23.58
N LEU A 282 24.16 7.10 -24.38
CA LEU A 282 24.55 8.17 -25.25
C LEU A 282 23.95 7.88 -26.62
N ILE A 283 23.20 8.82 -27.14
CA ILE A 283 22.62 8.77 -28.48
C ILE A 283 23.35 9.79 -29.36
N THR A 284 23.75 9.38 -30.55
CA THR A 284 24.36 10.25 -31.56
C THR A 284 23.37 10.42 -32.70
N THR A 285 23.09 11.65 -33.06
CA THR A 285 22.20 11.98 -34.17
C THR A 285 22.97 12.69 -35.30
N ASP A 286 22.47 12.52 -36.53
CA ASP A 286 22.95 13.33 -37.67
C ASP A 286 22.34 14.75 -37.63
N GLU A 287 22.72 15.57 -38.64
CA GLU A 287 22.23 16.96 -38.77
C GLU A 287 20.71 17.07 -38.94
N ASN A 288 20.03 15.98 -39.28
CA ASN A 288 18.57 15.89 -39.45
C ASN A 288 17.90 15.28 -38.22
N GLY A 289 18.63 15.04 -37.11
CA GLY A 289 18.10 14.45 -35.89
C GLY A 289 17.92 12.92 -35.95
N LYS A 290 18.37 12.24 -37.02
CA LYS A 290 18.26 10.79 -37.16
C LYS A 290 19.34 10.10 -36.33
N LEU A 291 18.93 9.08 -35.55
CA LEU A 291 19.81 8.26 -34.72
C LEU A 291 20.89 7.57 -35.58
N THR A 292 22.16 7.84 -35.30
CA THR A 292 23.34 7.26 -36.00
C THR A 292 24.13 6.32 -35.11
N GLY A 293 23.99 6.40 -33.80
CA GLY A 293 24.65 5.51 -32.85
C GLY A 293 24.00 5.53 -31.46
N GLU A 294 24.13 4.42 -30.78
CA GLU A 294 23.65 4.23 -29.42
C GLU A 294 24.71 3.48 -28.60
N LEU A 295 25.02 3.98 -27.40
CA LEU A 295 25.98 3.35 -26.49
C LEU A 295 25.43 3.44 -25.05
N TYR A 296 25.15 2.31 -24.44
CA TYR A 296 24.83 2.26 -23.01
C TYR A 296 26.07 2.49 -22.16
N THR A 297 26.12 3.58 -21.42
CA THR A 297 27.13 3.83 -20.39
C THR A 297 26.80 3.13 -19.10
N ARG A 298 25.49 2.94 -18.82
CA ARG A 298 24.95 2.12 -17.75
C ARG A 298 23.65 1.47 -18.25
N LYS A 299 23.58 0.14 -18.22
CA LYS A 299 22.33 -0.55 -18.55
C LYS A 299 21.30 -0.36 -17.42
N PRO A 300 20.01 -0.19 -17.74
CA PRO A 300 18.98 -0.17 -16.73
C PRO A 300 18.91 -1.53 -16.02
N GLN A 301 18.73 -1.50 -14.72
CA GLN A 301 18.58 -2.71 -13.90
C GLN A 301 17.17 -2.71 -13.28
N PRO A 302 16.32 -3.67 -13.66
CA PRO A 302 14.99 -3.78 -13.08
C PRO A 302 15.00 -3.93 -11.56
N GLY A 303 13.92 -3.53 -10.91
CA GLY A 303 13.72 -3.80 -9.49
C GLY A 303 13.61 -5.28 -9.17
N GLY A 304 13.78 -5.64 -7.90
CA GLY A 304 13.72 -7.00 -7.40
C GLY A 304 12.31 -7.59 -7.43
N THR A 305 12.21 -8.90 -7.33
CA THR A 305 10.94 -9.61 -7.15
C THR A 305 10.61 -9.71 -5.66
N VAL A 306 9.53 -9.09 -5.22
CA VAL A 306 9.00 -9.17 -3.86
C VAL A 306 7.99 -10.30 -3.77
N ALA A 307 8.29 -11.32 -2.99
CA ALA A 307 7.36 -12.40 -2.67
C ALA A 307 6.66 -12.10 -1.34
N LEU A 308 5.34 -12.09 -1.37
CA LEU A 308 4.51 -11.82 -0.20
C LEU A 308 4.19 -13.12 0.56
N THR A 309 3.75 -12.98 1.81
CA THR A 309 3.18 -14.07 2.62
C THR A 309 1.75 -14.39 2.23
N ILE A 310 1.06 -13.50 1.53
CA ILE A 310 -0.31 -13.65 1.04
C ILE A 310 -0.43 -14.88 0.14
N ASP A 311 -1.45 -15.70 0.39
CA ASP A 311 -1.94 -16.72 -0.53
C ASP A 311 -3.13 -16.15 -1.30
N ILE A 312 -2.96 -15.89 -2.59
CA ILE A 312 -3.98 -15.16 -3.36
C ILE A 312 -5.28 -15.96 -3.52
N ASP A 313 -5.22 -17.29 -3.48
CA ASP A 313 -6.42 -18.10 -3.55
C ASP A 313 -7.18 -18.09 -2.22
N LEU A 314 -6.48 -18.03 -1.07
CA LEU A 314 -7.09 -17.81 0.22
C LEU A 314 -7.66 -16.39 0.34
N GLN A 315 -6.95 -15.40 -0.19
CA GLN A 315 -7.41 -14.01 -0.28
C GLN A 315 -8.73 -13.91 -1.05
N GLN A 316 -8.85 -14.62 -2.17
CA GLN A 316 -10.09 -14.67 -2.94
C GLN A 316 -11.26 -15.19 -2.08
N VAL A 317 -11.05 -16.31 -1.38
CA VAL A 317 -12.09 -16.87 -0.50
C VAL A 317 -12.44 -15.90 0.61
N ALA A 318 -11.45 -15.20 1.20
CA ALA A 318 -11.69 -14.22 2.25
C ALA A 318 -12.52 -13.03 1.74
N GLU A 319 -12.22 -12.49 0.56
CA GLU A 319 -12.97 -11.38 -0.05
C GLU A 319 -14.39 -11.81 -0.46
N ASP A 320 -14.53 -12.93 -1.17
CA ASP A 320 -15.81 -13.44 -1.66
C ASP A 320 -16.76 -13.78 -0.50
N THR A 321 -16.23 -14.43 0.53
CA THR A 321 -17.01 -14.85 1.69
C THR A 321 -17.42 -13.67 2.58
N LEU A 322 -16.55 -12.66 2.73
CA LEU A 322 -16.87 -11.42 3.41
C LEU A 322 -17.97 -10.66 2.66
N ALA A 323 -17.81 -10.48 1.36
CA ALA A 323 -18.78 -9.80 0.51
C ALA A 323 -20.15 -10.49 0.54
N SER A 324 -20.19 -11.82 0.34
CA SER A 324 -21.43 -12.59 0.35
C SER A 324 -22.12 -12.57 1.72
N THR A 325 -21.35 -12.63 2.81
CA THR A 325 -21.87 -12.54 4.18
C THR A 325 -22.52 -11.17 4.42
N ILE A 326 -21.85 -10.07 4.05
CA ILE A 326 -22.40 -8.71 4.22
C ILE A 326 -23.63 -8.50 3.34
N GLN A 327 -23.58 -8.91 2.07
CA GLN A 327 -24.71 -8.81 1.14
C GLN A 327 -25.91 -9.66 1.56
N GLY A 328 -25.68 -10.78 2.25
CA GLY A 328 -26.73 -11.62 2.80
C GLY A 328 -27.45 -11.02 4.04
N MET A 329 -26.87 -10.00 4.66
CA MET A 329 -27.47 -9.30 5.82
C MET A 329 -28.43 -8.20 5.35
N VAL A 330 -29.63 -8.60 4.90
CA VAL A 330 -30.62 -7.66 4.35
C VAL A 330 -31.48 -7.03 5.44
N ASP A 331 -31.26 -5.75 5.71
CA ASP A 331 -32.06 -4.90 6.61
C ASP A 331 -31.90 -3.40 6.24
N LYS A 332 -32.33 -2.50 7.14
CA LYS A 332 -32.23 -1.03 6.92
C LYS A 332 -30.79 -0.52 6.74
N ASP A 333 -29.80 -1.22 7.29
CA ASP A 333 -28.38 -0.84 7.27
C ASP A 333 -27.58 -1.54 6.16
N SER A 334 -28.25 -2.30 5.26
CA SER A 334 -27.60 -3.15 4.24
C SER A 334 -26.61 -2.41 3.35
N ASN A 335 -26.90 -1.15 3.01
CA ASN A 335 -26.08 -0.33 2.10
C ASN A 335 -24.95 0.43 2.81
N GLU A 336 -24.86 0.34 4.14
CA GLU A 336 -23.88 1.09 4.94
C GLU A 336 -22.81 0.19 5.56
N ARG A 337 -22.91 -1.14 5.36
CA ARG A 337 -22.00 -2.08 6.00
C ARG A 337 -20.66 -2.15 5.31
N GLY A 338 -19.64 -2.07 6.13
CA GLY A 338 -18.28 -2.47 5.80
C GLY A 338 -17.85 -3.67 6.63
N GLY A 339 -16.70 -4.23 6.31
CA GLY A 339 -16.16 -5.32 7.10
C GLY A 339 -14.73 -5.67 6.70
N ALA A 340 -14.10 -6.54 7.50
CA ALA A 340 -12.75 -7.02 7.24
C ALA A 340 -12.56 -8.45 7.71
N VAL A 341 -11.61 -9.12 7.06
CA VAL A 341 -11.05 -10.43 7.45
C VAL A 341 -9.55 -10.29 7.55
N ALA A 342 -8.96 -10.85 8.59
CA ALA A 342 -7.52 -11.07 8.71
C ALA A 342 -7.25 -12.54 9.02
N VAL A 343 -6.29 -13.14 8.31
CA VAL A 343 -5.82 -14.51 8.52
C VAL A 343 -4.31 -14.47 8.71
N VAL A 344 -3.85 -14.96 9.86
CA VAL A 344 -2.44 -14.97 10.26
C VAL A 344 -1.99 -16.41 10.50
N GLN A 345 -0.78 -16.74 10.06
CA GLN A 345 -0.15 -18.03 10.34
C GLN A 345 0.36 -18.06 11.78
N VAL A 346 -0.03 -19.07 12.52
CA VAL A 346 0.41 -19.29 13.91
C VAL A 346 1.90 -19.62 13.94
N GLY A 347 2.62 -19.05 14.90
CA GLY A 347 4.04 -19.30 15.10
C GLY A 347 4.99 -18.60 14.15
N THR A 348 4.48 -17.74 13.24
CA THR A 348 5.34 -16.99 12.30
C THR A 348 4.94 -15.52 12.15
N GLY A 349 3.69 -15.15 12.36
CA GLY A 349 3.16 -13.81 12.08
C GLY A 349 2.92 -13.53 10.59
N GLU A 350 3.14 -14.50 9.69
CA GLU A 350 2.83 -14.35 8.26
C GLU A 350 1.35 -14.02 8.05
N VAL A 351 1.06 -12.91 7.40
CA VAL A 351 -0.30 -12.55 7.00
C VAL A 351 -0.66 -13.30 5.72
N LEU A 352 -1.60 -14.24 5.82
CA LEU A 352 -1.98 -15.14 4.73
C LEU A 352 -3.08 -14.57 3.84
N ALA A 353 -4.01 -13.82 4.44
CA ALA A 353 -5.05 -13.08 3.74
C ALA A 353 -5.47 -11.86 4.57
N LEU A 354 -5.83 -10.78 3.87
CA LEU A 354 -6.27 -9.52 4.49
C LEU A 354 -7.29 -8.85 3.58
N ALA A 355 -8.58 -9.02 3.90
CA ALA A 355 -9.68 -8.53 3.08
C ALA A 355 -10.38 -7.35 3.76
N SER A 356 -10.79 -6.37 2.96
CA SER A 356 -11.66 -5.26 3.35
C SER A 356 -12.81 -5.13 2.37
N TYR A 357 -14.01 -4.84 2.87
CA TYR A 357 -15.22 -4.62 2.08
C TYR A 357 -15.88 -3.27 2.45
N PRO A 358 -16.36 -2.50 1.47
CA PRO A 358 -16.22 -2.74 0.03
C PRO A 358 -14.77 -2.65 -0.44
N THR A 359 -14.49 -3.19 -1.62
CA THR A 359 -13.18 -3.14 -2.27
C THR A 359 -13.26 -2.40 -3.60
N TYR A 360 -12.14 -2.25 -4.30
CA TYR A 360 -12.03 -1.56 -5.58
C TYR A 360 -11.06 -2.29 -6.51
N ASP A 361 -11.07 -1.91 -7.80
CA ASP A 361 -10.21 -2.49 -8.82
C ASP A 361 -9.01 -1.56 -9.07
N LEU A 362 -7.79 -2.07 -8.84
CA LEU A 362 -6.55 -1.32 -9.02
C LEU A 362 -6.29 -0.95 -10.50
N GLU A 363 -6.75 -1.78 -11.45
CA GLU A 363 -6.56 -1.51 -12.88
C GLU A 363 -7.31 -0.25 -13.33
N THR A 364 -8.48 0.00 -12.74
CA THR A 364 -9.34 1.15 -13.08
C THR A 364 -9.30 2.25 -12.01
N PHE A 365 -8.42 2.15 -11.04
CA PHE A 365 -8.37 3.05 -9.87
C PHE A 365 -8.29 4.54 -10.26
N ASN A 366 -7.35 4.89 -11.14
CA ASN A 366 -7.15 6.29 -11.55
C ASN A 366 -8.39 6.86 -12.29
N GLN A 367 -9.10 6.02 -13.04
CA GLN A 367 -10.30 6.41 -13.78
C GLN A 367 -11.49 6.63 -12.85
N ASN A 368 -11.60 5.82 -11.79
CA ASN A 368 -12.74 5.79 -10.87
C ASN A 368 -12.47 6.52 -9.55
N TYR A 369 -11.30 7.19 -9.40
CA TYR A 369 -10.87 7.78 -8.14
C TYR A 369 -11.90 8.76 -7.54
N GLU A 370 -12.51 9.63 -8.36
CA GLU A 370 -13.50 10.60 -7.88
C GLU A 370 -14.77 9.91 -7.35
N GLU A 371 -15.22 8.82 -7.99
CA GLU A 371 -16.36 8.02 -7.54
C GLU A 371 -16.02 7.27 -6.24
N LEU A 372 -14.85 6.62 -6.19
CA LEU A 372 -14.38 5.91 -4.99
C LEU A 372 -14.20 6.84 -3.78
N ALA A 373 -13.70 8.06 -4.03
CA ALA A 373 -13.52 9.07 -2.97
C ALA A 373 -14.86 9.68 -2.49
N ALA A 374 -15.88 9.66 -3.31
CA ALA A 374 -17.22 10.17 -2.98
C ALA A 374 -18.14 9.09 -2.35
N ASP A 375 -17.77 7.81 -2.41
CA ASP A 375 -18.57 6.72 -1.83
C ASP A 375 -18.49 6.75 -0.31
N GLU A 376 -19.64 6.99 0.36
CA GLU A 376 -19.77 7.06 1.82
C GLU A 376 -19.37 5.75 2.53
N ARG A 377 -19.32 4.63 1.81
CA ARG A 377 -18.87 3.34 2.34
C ARG A 377 -17.35 3.22 2.44
N LEU A 378 -16.60 4.23 1.96
CA LEU A 378 -15.15 4.32 2.03
C LEU A 378 -14.45 3.08 1.44
N PRO A 379 -14.64 2.76 0.15
CA PRO A 379 -14.06 1.54 -0.46
C PRO A 379 -12.52 1.52 -0.43
N MET A 380 -11.85 2.66 -0.37
CA MET A 380 -10.39 2.75 -0.29
C MET A 380 -9.85 2.58 1.14
N PHE A 381 -10.72 2.56 2.16
CA PHE A 381 -10.29 2.43 3.55
C PHE A 381 -9.95 0.98 3.89
N ASN A 382 -8.69 0.70 4.25
CA ASN A 382 -8.24 -0.63 4.65
C ASN A 382 -8.76 -0.95 6.07
N ARG A 383 -9.97 -1.50 6.15
CA ARG A 383 -10.62 -1.85 7.42
C ARG A 383 -9.87 -2.89 8.24
N ALA A 384 -9.06 -3.72 7.59
CA ALA A 384 -8.34 -4.79 8.26
C ALA A 384 -7.16 -4.28 9.09
N THR A 385 -6.51 -3.18 8.66
CA THR A 385 -5.35 -2.58 9.36
C THR A 385 -5.63 -1.22 9.96
N GLN A 386 -6.58 -0.45 9.42
CA GLN A 386 -6.89 0.92 9.83
C GLN A 386 -8.21 1.03 10.61
N GLY A 387 -9.14 0.09 10.41
CA GLY A 387 -10.40 0.07 11.12
C GLY A 387 -10.23 -0.41 12.57
N ILE A 388 -10.62 0.40 13.54
CA ILE A 388 -10.54 0.05 14.96
C ILE A 388 -11.94 -0.21 15.51
N TYR A 389 -12.14 -1.40 16.07
CA TYR A 389 -13.44 -1.89 16.50
C TYR A 389 -13.39 -2.43 17.92
N ALA A 390 -14.46 -2.23 18.69
CA ALA A 390 -14.58 -2.87 19.99
C ALA A 390 -14.62 -4.40 19.81
N PRO A 391 -13.76 -5.16 20.49
CA PRO A 391 -13.64 -6.60 20.30
C PRO A 391 -14.85 -7.36 20.85
N GLY A 392 -15.59 -6.75 21.77
CA GLY A 392 -16.68 -7.43 22.46
C GLY A 392 -16.21 -8.73 23.11
N SER A 393 -17.05 -9.74 23.09
CA SER A 393 -16.78 -11.01 23.79
C SER A 393 -15.56 -11.80 23.31
N THR A 394 -14.90 -11.41 22.22
CA THR A 394 -13.62 -12.03 21.83
C THR A 394 -12.48 -11.69 22.80
N PHE A 395 -12.55 -10.54 23.48
CA PHE A 395 -11.61 -10.14 24.52
C PHE A 395 -11.67 -11.02 25.77
N LYS A 396 -12.77 -11.75 25.99
CA LYS A 396 -12.92 -12.65 27.14
C LYS A 396 -11.87 -13.76 27.21
N LEU A 397 -11.26 -14.11 26.08
CA LEU A 397 -10.14 -15.06 26.05
C LEU A 397 -8.92 -14.46 26.77
N CYS A 398 -8.58 -13.19 26.50
CA CYS A 398 -7.53 -12.46 27.21
C CYS A 398 -7.84 -12.37 28.73
N THR A 399 -9.07 -12.00 29.08
CA THR A 399 -9.51 -11.94 30.48
C THR A 399 -9.40 -13.31 31.18
N SER A 400 -9.70 -14.40 30.45
CA SER A 400 -9.57 -15.77 30.98
C SER A 400 -8.11 -16.12 31.26
N VAL A 401 -7.20 -15.85 30.30
CA VAL A 401 -5.78 -16.10 30.47
C VAL A 401 -5.24 -15.30 31.66
N ALA A 402 -5.50 -13.99 31.69
CA ALA A 402 -5.05 -13.13 32.79
C ALA A 402 -5.50 -13.65 34.17
N ALA A 403 -6.75 -14.03 34.29
CA ALA A 403 -7.31 -14.50 35.56
C ALA A 403 -6.79 -15.89 35.99
N LEU A 404 -6.53 -16.77 35.03
CA LEU A 404 -5.99 -18.11 35.28
C LEU A 404 -4.49 -18.03 35.66
N GLU A 405 -3.70 -17.28 34.92
CA GLU A 405 -2.26 -17.13 35.18
C GLU A 405 -1.97 -16.35 36.47
N GLU A 406 -2.79 -15.37 36.83
CA GLU A 406 -2.68 -14.66 38.11
C GLU A 406 -3.27 -15.47 39.30
N GLY A 407 -3.79 -16.67 39.05
CA GLY A 407 -4.37 -17.53 40.09
C GLY A 407 -5.67 -16.98 40.71
N ILE A 408 -6.31 -16.00 40.09
CA ILE A 408 -7.61 -15.43 40.51
C ILE A 408 -8.70 -16.49 40.45
N ILE A 409 -8.65 -17.32 39.41
CA ILE A 409 -9.47 -18.50 39.21
C ILE A 409 -8.60 -19.70 38.82
N THR A 410 -9.17 -20.88 38.95
CA THR A 410 -8.64 -22.13 38.40
C THR A 410 -9.59 -22.66 37.33
N PRO A 411 -9.18 -23.60 36.45
CA PRO A 411 -10.06 -24.22 35.47
C PRO A 411 -11.37 -24.82 36.06
N THR A 412 -11.36 -25.15 37.34
CA THR A 412 -12.49 -25.75 38.05
C THR A 412 -13.25 -24.75 38.93
N THR A 413 -12.82 -23.50 39.02
CA THR A 413 -13.52 -22.46 39.79
C THR A 413 -14.93 -22.24 39.23
N ILE A 414 -15.95 -22.34 40.08
CA ILE A 414 -17.36 -22.17 39.72
C ILE A 414 -17.84 -20.79 40.16
N ILE A 415 -18.38 -20.01 39.22
CA ILE A 415 -19.11 -18.77 39.51
C ILE A 415 -20.60 -18.98 39.19
N GLN A 416 -21.46 -18.50 40.08
CA GLN A 416 -22.92 -18.56 39.91
C GLN A 416 -23.39 -17.30 39.16
N ASP A 417 -23.85 -17.45 37.92
CA ASP A 417 -24.59 -16.39 37.22
C ASP A 417 -25.94 -16.14 37.86
N LYS A 418 -26.19 -14.91 38.33
CA LYS A 418 -27.44 -14.45 38.93
C LYS A 418 -28.22 -13.51 38.00
N GLY A 419 -27.80 -13.36 36.77
CA GLY A 419 -28.43 -12.51 35.76
C GLY A 419 -28.03 -11.04 35.84
N ILE A 420 -28.19 -10.42 37.01
CA ILE A 420 -27.84 -9.02 37.27
C ILE A 420 -26.61 -8.99 38.17
N TYR A 421 -25.57 -8.27 37.77
CA TYR A 421 -24.38 -8.12 38.58
C TYR A 421 -24.55 -6.94 39.55
N THR A 422 -24.76 -7.25 40.83
CA THR A 422 -25.17 -6.30 41.87
C THR A 422 -24.03 -5.90 42.82
N TYR A 423 -22.78 -6.18 42.47
CA TYR A 423 -21.63 -5.80 43.31
C TYR A 423 -21.52 -4.28 43.48
N TYR A 424 -21.74 -3.53 42.41
CA TYR A 424 -21.87 -2.08 42.45
C TYR A 424 -23.34 -1.68 42.57
N LYS A 425 -23.55 -0.51 43.17
CA LYS A 425 -24.94 0.03 43.30
C LYS A 425 -25.44 0.58 41.96
N ASP A 426 -24.55 1.19 41.20
CA ASP A 426 -24.76 1.79 39.88
C ASP A 426 -23.44 1.87 39.14
N PRO A 427 -23.32 1.38 37.87
CA PRO A 427 -24.36 0.61 37.19
C PRO A 427 -24.45 -0.83 37.67
N GLN A 428 -25.62 -1.47 37.48
CA GLN A 428 -25.84 -2.91 37.69
C GLN A 428 -25.97 -3.61 36.33
N PRO A 429 -24.87 -3.97 35.68
CA PRO A 429 -24.94 -4.56 34.35
C PRO A 429 -25.55 -5.96 34.38
N MET A 430 -26.25 -6.30 33.28
CA MET A 430 -26.96 -7.56 33.13
C MET A 430 -26.23 -8.50 32.21
N CYS A 431 -26.21 -9.79 32.52
CA CYS A 431 -25.82 -10.81 31.57
C CYS A 431 -26.75 -10.78 30.35
N TRP A 432 -26.19 -11.05 29.15
CA TRP A 432 -26.95 -10.96 27.91
C TRP A 432 -28.19 -11.88 27.92
N ILE A 433 -28.07 -13.09 28.44
CA ILE A 433 -29.17 -14.05 28.50
C ILE A 433 -30.29 -13.56 29.43
N TRP A 434 -29.94 -12.88 30.54
CA TRP A 434 -30.94 -12.28 31.42
C TRP A 434 -31.69 -11.15 30.72
N ARG A 435 -30.99 -10.33 29.92
CA ARG A 435 -31.63 -9.26 29.15
C ARG A 435 -32.61 -9.83 28.12
N GLN A 436 -32.23 -10.92 27.45
CA GLN A 436 -32.99 -11.52 26.37
C GLN A 436 -34.13 -12.42 26.84
N ALA A 437 -33.88 -13.31 27.82
CA ALA A 437 -34.78 -14.40 28.20
C ALA A 437 -35.12 -14.47 29.69
N ARG A 438 -34.61 -13.55 30.52
CA ARG A 438 -34.79 -13.54 31.98
C ARG A 438 -34.36 -14.85 32.65
N THR A 439 -33.39 -15.53 32.08
CA THR A 439 -32.75 -16.75 32.59
C THR A 439 -31.26 -16.51 32.87
N THR A 440 -30.57 -17.50 33.43
CA THR A 440 -29.14 -17.42 33.78
C THR A 440 -28.40 -18.64 33.25
N HIS A 441 -27.06 -18.54 33.12
CA HIS A 441 -26.21 -19.68 32.78
C HIS A 441 -25.95 -20.62 33.97
N GLY A 442 -26.44 -20.28 35.17
CA GLY A 442 -26.30 -21.12 36.36
C GLY A 442 -24.88 -21.14 36.92
N ARG A 443 -24.42 -22.31 37.32
CA ARG A 443 -23.07 -22.53 37.91
C ARG A 443 -22.12 -22.99 36.82
N ILE A 444 -21.19 -22.14 36.43
CA ILE A 444 -20.28 -22.38 35.29
C ILE A 444 -18.83 -22.14 35.68
N ASN A 445 -17.91 -22.86 35.03
CA ASN A 445 -16.48 -22.62 35.07
C ASN A 445 -16.04 -21.77 33.85
N VAL A 446 -14.74 -21.52 33.73
CA VAL A 446 -14.16 -20.66 32.68
C VAL A 446 -14.43 -21.19 31.26
N SER A 447 -14.27 -22.50 31.00
CA SER A 447 -14.54 -23.10 29.68
C SER A 447 -16.00 -22.94 29.28
N GLN A 448 -16.95 -23.24 30.22
CA GLN A 448 -18.37 -23.03 30.00
C GLN A 448 -18.71 -21.54 29.83
N ALA A 449 -18.06 -20.64 30.58
CA ALA A 449 -18.25 -19.20 30.43
C ALA A 449 -17.78 -18.68 29.06
N ILE A 450 -16.79 -19.31 28.42
CA ILE A 450 -16.37 -19.03 27.03
C ILE A 450 -17.46 -19.49 26.06
N VAL A 451 -18.00 -20.72 26.22
CA VAL A 451 -19.10 -21.28 25.40
C VAL A 451 -20.33 -20.38 25.47
N ASP A 452 -20.82 -20.13 26.68
CA ASP A 452 -22.03 -19.34 26.93
C ASP A 452 -21.83 -17.84 26.74
N SER A 453 -20.58 -17.41 26.52
CA SER A 453 -20.20 -15.98 26.47
C SER A 453 -20.77 -15.19 27.66
N CYS A 454 -20.73 -15.76 28.87
CA CYS A 454 -21.41 -15.26 30.07
C CYS A 454 -20.81 -13.95 30.57
N ASN A 455 -21.51 -12.82 30.40
CA ASN A 455 -21.04 -11.53 30.89
C ASN A 455 -20.89 -11.48 32.41
N TYR A 456 -21.83 -12.11 33.15
CA TYR A 456 -21.79 -12.11 34.61
C TYR A 456 -20.47 -12.72 35.14
N PHE A 457 -20.08 -13.87 34.59
CA PHE A 457 -18.79 -14.50 34.91
C PHE A 457 -17.64 -13.54 34.75
N TYR A 458 -17.57 -12.87 33.60
CA TYR A 458 -16.46 -11.97 33.26
C TYR A 458 -16.52 -10.61 33.97
N TYR A 459 -17.70 -10.15 34.44
CA TYR A 459 -17.78 -9.01 35.36
C TYR A 459 -17.09 -9.32 36.69
N GLU A 460 -17.36 -10.50 37.25
CA GLU A 460 -16.74 -10.91 38.51
C GLU A 460 -15.22 -11.16 38.35
N VAL A 461 -14.83 -11.90 37.32
CA VAL A 461 -13.44 -12.21 37.04
C VAL A 461 -12.66 -10.93 36.74
N GLY A 462 -13.18 -10.03 35.89
CA GLY A 462 -12.53 -8.77 35.57
C GLY A 462 -12.36 -7.85 36.77
N ARG A 463 -13.39 -7.81 37.69
CA ARG A 463 -13.27 -7.06 38.93
C ARG A 463 -12.15 -7.60 39.83
N LEU A 464 -12.04 -8.92 39.92
CA LEU A 464 -11.05 -9.58 40.77
C LEU A 464 -9.61 -9.44 40.20
N THR A 465 -9.45 -9.54 38.88
CA THR A 465 -8.18 -9.40 38.16
C THR A 465 -7.72 -7.93 38.18
N GLY A 466 -8.65 -6.99 38.00
CA GLY A 466 -8.38 -5.56 37.95
C GLY A 466 -7.79 -5.11 36.60
N ILE A 467 -8.03 -3.83 36.28
CA ILE A 467 -7.67 -3.27 34.96
C ILE A 467 -6.17 -3.38 34.67
N LYS A 468 -5.30 -3.12 35.65
CA LYS A 468 -3.87 -3.14 35.47
C LYS A 468 -3.37 -4.48 34.93
N LYS A 469 -3.86 -5.61 35.50
CA LYS A 469 -3.49 -6.94 35.02
C LYS A 469 -4.10 -7.27 33.67
N LEU A 470 -5.34 -6.86 33.43
CA LEU A 470 -5.96 -7.00 32.12
C LEU A 470 -5.15 -6.29 31.03
N ASP A 471 -4.68 -5.06 31.30
CA ASP A 471 -3.88 -4.28 30.37
C ASP A 471 -2.48 -4.89 30.13
N GLU A 472 -1.84 -5.43 31.20
CA GLU A 472 -0.55 -6.13 31.08
C GLU A 472 -0.66 -7.34 30.12
N TYR A 473 -1.69 -8.16 30.27
CA TYR A 473 -1.92 -9.33 29.41
C TYR A 473 -2.38 -8.90 27.98
N ALA A 474 -3.25 -7.92 27.86
CA ALA A 474 -3.69 -7.42 26.57
C ALA A 474 -2.51 -6.84 25.75
N THR A 475 -1.64 -6.09 26.43
CA THR A 475 -0.40 -5.56 25.83
C THR A 475 0.55 -6.70 25.40
N ALA A 476 0.70 -7.73 26.24
CA ALA A 476 1.53 -8.89 25.90
C ALA A 476 0.96 -9.69 24.70
N PHE A 477 -0.34 -9.66 24.48
CA PHE A 477 -1.01 -10.17 23.29
C PHE A 477 -0.92 -9.23 22.06
N GLY A 478 -0.27 -8.07 22.17
CA GLY A 478 -0.15 -7.08 21.10
C GLY A 478 -1.37 -6.20 20.90
N LEU A 479 -2.39 -6.28 21.79
CA LEU A 479 -3.58 -5.43 21.70
C LEU A 479 -3.25 -4.00 22.16
N GLY A 480 -3.72 -3.00 21.40
CA GLY A 480 -3.42 -1.59 21.67
C GLY A 480 -2.02 -1.15 21.21
N GLN A 481 -1.35 -1.91 20.34
CA GLN A 481 -0.03 -1.65 19.78
C GLN A 481 -0.04 -1.85 18.25
N HIS A 482 0.92 -1.23 17.55
CA HIS A 482 1.14 -1.54 16.14
C HIS A 482 1.57 -3.00 15.98
N THR A 483 1.02 -3.67 14.96
CA THR A 483 1.36 -5.08 14.67
C THR A 483 2.70 -5.24 13.98
N GLY A 484 3.27 -4.15 13.44
CA GLY A 484 4.51 -4.13 12.69
C GLY A 484 4.36 -4.40 11.20
N ILE A 485 3.13 -4.59 10.70
CA ILE A 485 2.88 -4.82 9.28
C ILE A 485 3.41 -3.67 8.42
N GLU A 486 4.12 -3.99 7.33
CA GLU A 486 4.90 -3.03 6.54
C GLU A 486 4.04 -1.97 5.83
N ILE A 487 2.76 -2.29 5.55
CA ILE A 487 1.83 -1.34 4.92
C ILE A 487 1.21 -0.35 5.90
N GLY A 488 1.58 -0.45 7.19
CA GLY A 488 1.08 0.38 8.28
C GLY A 488 -0.29 -0.03 8.79
N ASP A 489 -0.51 0.22 10.08
CA ASP A 489 -1.76 -0.08 10.79
C ASP A 489 -2.05 0.96 11.89
N GLU A 490 -3.25 0.91 12.43
CA GLU A 490 -3.63 1.65 13.65
C GLU A 490 -3.28 0.85 14.90
N SER A 491 -2.72 1.52 15.91
CA SER A 491 -2.40 0.88 17.19
C SER A 491 -3.66 0.48 17.97
N GLY A 492 -4.82 1.01 17.62
CA GLY A 492 -6.03 0.84 18.39
C GLY A 492 -5.99 1.56 19.74
N VAL A 493 -6.91 1.16 20.63
CA VAL A 493 -7.04 1.74 21.98
C VAL A 493 -7.19 0.62 22.99
N LEU A 494 -6.30 0.55 23.97
CA LEU A 494 -6.45 -0.27 25.16
C LEU A 494 -7.06 0.57 26.28
N ALA A 495 -8.22 0.12 26.79
CA ALA A 495 -8.98 0.82 27.81
C ALA A 495 -8.25 0.83 29.16
N SER A 496 -7.76 1.98 29.58
CA SER A 496 -7.03 2.16 30.84
C SER A 496 -7.40 3.47 31.54
N PRO A 497 -7.18 3.61 32.86
CA PRO A 497 -7.31 4.87 33.55
C PRO A 497 -6.42 5.98 32.96
N GLU A 498 -5.22 5.60 32.49
CA GLU A 498 -4.25 6.50 31.88
C GLU A 498 -4.77 7.05 30.56
N TRP A 499 -5.31 6.19 29.71
CA TRP A 499 -5.93 6.58 28.45
C TRP A 499 -7.14 7.50 28.69
N ALA A 500 -8.01 7.13 29.62
CA ALA A 500 -9.18 7.93 29.96
C ALA A 500 -8.77 9.34 30.42
N LYS A 501 -7.78 9.44 31.31
CA LYS A 501 -7.24 10.73 31.78
C LYS A 501 -6.63 11.57 30.65
N ALA A 502 -5.90 10.93 29.73
CA ALA A 502 -5.28 11.64 28.60
C ALA A 502 -6.31 12.20 27.61
N HIS A 503 -7.55 11.66 27.61
CA HIS A 503 -8.64 12.06 26.72
C HIS A 503 -9.79 12.78 27.45
N ASP A 504 -9.54 13.31 28.66
CA ASP A 504 -10.53 14.02 29.47
C ASP A 504 -11.81 13.17 29.74
N ARG A 505 -11.60 11.86 29.96
CA ARG A 505 -12.67 10.90 30.31
C ARG A 505 -12.52 10.47 31.76
N GLU A 506 -13.65 10.21 32.39
CA GLU A 506 -13.67 9.67 33.75
C GLU A 506 -13.51 8.15 33.73
N TRP A 507 -12.66 7.60 34.60
CA TRP A 507 -12.56 6.15 34.83
C TRP A 507 -13.29 5.78 36.10
N THR A 508 -14.22 4.84 36.00
CA THR A 508 -14.95 4.26 37.12
C THR A 508 -14.70 2.77 37.23
N ASP A 509 -14.94 2.19 38.40
CA ASP A 509 -14.84 0.74 38.58
C ASP A 509 -15.74 -0.05 37.62
N GLY A 510 -16.87 0.54 37.23
CA GLY A 510 -17.75 -0.02 36.21
C GLY A 510 -17.12 -0.19 34.85
N GLN A 511 -16.15 0.65 34.51
CA GLN A 511 -15.41 0.53 33.25
C GLN A 511 -14.43 -0.65 33.26
N THR A 512 -13.83 -1.00 34.41
CA THR A 512 -13.00 -2.20 34.53
C THR A 512 -13.78 -3.46 34.15
N ILE A 513 -14.99 -3.63 34.68
CA ILE A 513 -15.80 -4.82 34.39
C ILE A 513 -16.34 -4.83 32.95
N THR A 514 -16.59 -3.67 32.36
CA THR A 514 -16.97 -3.57 30.94
C THR A 514 -15.79 -3.77 30.02
N ALA A 515 -14.59 -3.30 30.38
CA ALA A 515 -13.36 -3.58 29.64
C ALA A 515 -13.05 -5.08 29.61
N ALA A 516 -13.28 -5.81 30.71
CA ALA A 516 -13.07 -7.26 30.80
C ALA A 516 -13.94 -8.08 29.83
N ILE A 517 -15.01 -7.51 29.29
CA ILE A 517 -15.84 -8.12 28.24
C ILE A 517 -15.62 -7.52 26.86
N GLY A 518 -14.54 -6.75 26.68
CA GLY A 518 -14.17 -6.13 25.40
C GLY A 518 -15.01 -4.95 24.98
N GLN A 519 -15.54 -4.23 25.96
CA GLN A 519 -16.28 -2.98 25.82
C GLN A 519 -15.50 -1.83 26.46
N SER A 520 -16.15 -0.78 26.92
CA SER A 520 -15.52 0.44 27.41
C SER A 520 -14.79 1.15 26.27
N TYR A 521 -13.51 1.47 26.42
CA TYR A 521 -12.70 2.15 25.40
C TYR A 521 -11.85 1.20 24.54
N ASN A 522 -11.96 -0.11 24.69
CA ASN A 522 -11.20 -1.08 23.90
C ASN A 522 -11.60 -1.01 22.42
N LEU A 523 -10.64 -0.71 21.56
CA LEU A 523 -10.79 -0.64 20.11
C LEU A 523 -9.54 -1.26 19.45
N PHE A 524 -9.72 -2.30 18.63
CA PHE A 524 -8.61 -3.02 17.99
C PHE A 524 -8.89 -3.25 16.50
N THR A 525 -7.81 -3.38 15.72
CA THR A 525 -7.95 -3.75 14.31
C THR A 525 -8.25 -5.24 14.16
N PRO A 526 -8.89 -5.67 13.06
CA PRO A 526 -9.04 -7.08 12.74
C PRO A 526 -7.72 -7.84 12.69
N LEU A 527 -6.65 -7.21 12.19
CA LEU A 527 -5.31 -7.80 12.18
C LEU A 527 -4.78 -8.04 13.61
N GLN A 528 -4.95 -7.08 14.51
CA GLN A 528 -4.60 -7.26 15.92
C GLN A 528 -5.38 -8.43 16.55
N LEU A 529 -6.68 -8.56 16.25
CA LEU A 529 -7.50 -9.65 16.78
C LEU A 529 -7.06 -11.02 16.24
N ALA A 530 -6.67 -11.12 14.98
CA ALA A 530 -6.13 -12.36 14.42
C ALA A 530 -4.77 -12.72 15.04
N ASN A 531 -3.86 -11.75 15.13
CA ASN A 531 -2.53 -11.93 15.71
C ASN A 531 -2.60 -12.26 17.22
N TYR A 532 -3.51 -11.64 17.94
CA TYR A 532 -3.82 -11.96 19.34
C TYR A 532 -4.22 -13.43 19.52
N VAL A 533 -5.09 -13.96 18.64
CA VAL A 533 -5.50 -15.37 18.72
C VAL A 533 -4.34 -16.28 18.32
N ALA A 534 -3.54 -15.91 17.30
CA ALA A 534 -2.33 -16.64 16.94
C ALA A 534 -1.35 -16.72 18.13
N THR A 535 -1.15 -15.60 18.84
CA THR A 535 -0.33 -15.53 20.05
C THR A 535 -0.90 -16.42 21.19
N LEU A 536 -2.21 -16.43 21.36
CA LEU A 536 -2.87 -17.28 22.36
C LEU A 536 -2.57 -18.76 22.11
N VAL A 537 -2.79 -19.22 20.87
CA VAL A 537 -2.72 -20.65 20.55
C VAL A 537 -1.30 -21.16 20.27
N SER A 538 -0.31 -20.24 20.11
CA SER A 538 1.10 -20.59 20.07
C SER A 538 1.73 -20.75 21.47
N GLY A 539 0.95 -20.64 22.53
CA GLY A 539 1.47 -20.71 23.92
C GLY A 539 1.97 -19.38 24.47
N GLY A 540 1.69 -18.28 23.80
CA GLY A 540 2.07 -16.92 24.20
C GLY A 540 3.24 -16.32 23.41
N GLU A 541 3.68 -16.96 22.34
CA GLU A 541 4.69 -16.40 21.44
C GLU A 541 4.04 -15.36 20.51
N HIS A 542 4.39 -14.09 20.71
CA HIS A 542 3.87 -12.98 19.92
C HIS A 542 4.84 -12.61 18.82
N TYR A 543 4.39 -12.76 17.57
CA TYR A 543 5.15 -12.41 16.36
C TYR A 543 4.65 -11.10 15.75
N GLU A 544 5.57 -10.35 15.13
CA GLU A 544 5.23 -9.22 14.29
C GLU A 544 4.45 -9.71 13.07
N ALA A 545 3.29 -9.09 12.78
CA ALA A 545 2.56 -9.40 11.56
C ALA A 545 3.31 -8.84 10.35
N HIS A 546 3.48 -9.64 9.28
CA HIS A 546 4.26 -9.21 8.13
C HIS A 546 3.74 -9.75 6.81
N LEU A 547 4.02 -9.02 5.74
CA LEU A 547 3.70 -9.35 4.35
C LEU A 547 4.91 -9.81 3.55
N LEU A 548 6.13 -9.43 3.97
CA LEU A 548 7.33 -9.83 3.26
C LEU A 548 7.66 -11.30 3.54
N LYS A 549 7.75 -12.12 2.50
CA LYS A 549 8.33 -13.46 2.57
C LYS A 549 9.81 -13.43 2.22
N ASN A 550 10.14 -12.92 1.04
CA ASN A 550 11.51 -12.70 0.59
C ASN A 550 11.57 -11.74 -0.59
N VAL A 551 12.75 -11.22 -0.86
CA VAL A 551 13.06 -10.45 -2.06
C VAL A 551 14.12 -11.20 -2.86
N LYS A 552 13.87 -11.36 -4.17
CA LYS A 552 14.83 -11.95 -5.11
C LYS A 552 15.35 -10.88 -6.07
N SER A 553 16.55 -11.10 -6.61
CA SER A 553 17.05 -10.29 -7.72
C SER A 553 16.09 -10.36 -8.92
N TYR A 554 16.13 -9.33 -9.80
CA TYR A 554 15.24 -9.25 -10.96
C TYR A 554 15.27 -10.47 -11.88
N ASP A 555 16.38 -11.19 -11.92
CA ASP A 555 16.59 -12.43 -12.68
C ASP A 555 16.30 -13.71 -11.85
N ASN A 556 15.80 -13.54 -10.62
CA ASN A 556 15.54 -14.59 -9.63
C ASN A 556 16.75 -15.50 -9.29
N SER A 557 17.98 -15.06 -9.63
CA SER A 557 19.20 -15.86 -9.43
C SER A 557 19.68 -15.91 -7.98
N ARG A 558 19.29 -14.94 -7.17
CA ARG A 558 19.67 -14.86 -5.75
C ARG A 558 18.58 -14.24 -4.90
N ILE A 559 18.53 -14.64 -3.64
CA ILE A 559 17.74 -13.98 -2.62
C ILE A 559 18.53 -12.76 -2.13
N ILE A 560 17.89 -11.59 -2.14
CA ILE A 560 18.43 -10.31 -1.68
C ILE A 560 18.13 -10.13 -0.21
N ASP A 561 16.90 -10.46 0.19
CA ASP A 561 16.41 -10.30 1.56
C ASP A 561 15.39 -11.38 1.89
N VAL A 562 15.31 -11.75 3.16
CA VAL A 562 14.32 -12.69 3.73
C VAL A 562 13.82 -12.08 5.01
N TYR A 563 12.52 -12.13 5.24
CA TYR A 563 11.99 -11.77 6.54
C TYR A 563 12.58 -12.69 7.63
N ASP A 564 13.30 -12.11 8.56
CA ASP A 564 13.97 -12.81 9.67
C ASP A 564 13.81 -11.97 10.96
N LYS A 565 12.55 -11.72 11.34
CA LYS A 565 12.27 -11.12 12.63
C LYS A 565 11.70 -12.19 13.54
N GLY A 566 12.26 -12.26 14.72
CA GLY A 566 11.83 -13.19 15.75
C GLY A 566 10.53 -12.75 16.44
N THR A 567 10.26 -13.39 17.57
CA THR A 567 9.17 -12.99 18.48
C THR A 567 9.38 -11.58 19.01
N LEU A 568 8.32 -10.77 19.03
CA LEU A 568 8.31 -9.45 19.68
C LEU A 568 8.37 -9.58 21.18
N ASN A 569 7.64 -10.53 21.74
CA ASN A 569 7.69 -10.90 23.14
C ASN A 569 7.18 -12.34 23.31
N GLU A 570 7.49 -12.91 24.48
CA GLU A 570 7.03 -14.22 24.90
C GLU A 570 6.28 -14.07 26.23
N MET A 571 5.01 -14.46 26.23
CA MET A 571 4.19 -14.54 27.43
C MET A 571 4.02 -16.02 27.76
N HIS A 572 4.52 -16.45 28.92
CA HIS A 572 4.31 -17.83 29.31
C HIS A 572 2.83 -18.08 29.65
N ILE A 573 2.16 -18.96 28.92
CA ILE A 573 0.81 -19.45 29.21
C ILE A 573 0.93 -20.91 29.63
N SER A 574 0.49 -21.22 30.86
CA SER A 574 0.58 -22.60 31.36
C SER A 574 -0.31 -23.55 30.55
N GLU A 575 0.10 -24.82 30.44
CA GLU A 575 -0.68 -25.86 29.75
C GLU A 575 -2.11 -25.97 30.28
N SER A 576 -2.30 -25.78 31.59
CA SER A 576 -3.62 -25.84 32.21
C SER A 576 -4.53 -24.68 31.81
N THR A 577 -3.98 -23.48 31.67
CA THR A 577 -4.68 -22.28 31.16
C THR A 577 -5.02 -22.47 29.70
N MET A 578 -4.04 -22.87 28.90
CA MET A 578 -4.23 -23.14 27.48
C MET A 578 -5.35 -24.16 27.27
N ALA A 579 -5.27 -25.32 27.92
CA ALA A 579 -6.28 -26.37 27.80
C ALA A 579 -7.69 -25.88 28.22
N ALA A 580 -7.81 -25.05 29.27
CA ALA A 580 -9.10 -24.56 29.72
C ALA A 580 -9.71 -23.56 28.73
N VAL A 581 -8.91 -22.67 28.16
CA VAL A 581 -9.36 -21.63 27.21
C VAL A 581 -9.67 -22.25 25.85
N THR A 582 -8.76 -23.05 25.29
CA THR A 582 -8.96 -23.69 23.97
C THR A 582 -10.10 -24.70 24.01
N LYS A 583 -10.29 -25.42 25.14
CA LYS A 583 -11.47 -26.26 25.32
C LYS A 583 -12.77 -25.45 25.20
N GLY A 584 -12.87 -24.29 25.85
CA GLY A 584 -14.05 -23.45 25.73
C GLY A 584 -14.31 -22.96 24.30
N MET A 585 -13.22 -22.63 23.54
CA MET A 585 -13.32 -22.24 22.14
C MET A 585 -13.75 -23.41 21.25
N HIS A 586 -13.26 -24.61 21.51
CA HIS A 586 -13.63 -25.83 20.78
C HIS A 586 -15.07 -26.26 21.11
N ASP A 587 -15.45 -26.31 22.40
CA ASP A 587 -16.81 -26.69 22.80
C ASP A 587 -17.84 -25.76 22.15
N LEU A 588 -17.55 -24.47 21.96
CA LEU A 588 -18.43 -23.52 21.28
C LEU A 588 -18.74 -23.92 19.83
N THR A 589 -17.76 -24.50 19.10
CA THR A 589 -17.97 -24.97 17.73
C THR A 589 -18.90 -26.20 17.65
N HIS A 590 -19.00 -26.96 18.76
CA HIS A 590 -19.85 -28.15 18.89
C HIS A 590 -21.20 -27.84 19.56
N ASP A 591 -21.37 -26.63 20.07
CA ASP A 591 -22.62 -26.15 20.67
C ASP A 591 -23.38 -25.21 19.73
N SER A 592 -23.42 -23.96 20.01
CA SER A 592 -24.23 -22.97 19.29
C SER A 592 -23.72 -22.68 17.86
N LEU A 593 -22.47 -23.01 17.53
CA LEU A 593 -21.90 -22.90 16.20
C LEU A 593 -21.86 -24.23 15.42
N GLN A 594 -22.37 -25.33 15.97
CA GLN A 594 -22.38 -26.65 15.35
C GLN A 594 -22.93 -26.62 13.91
N GLY A 595 -24.00 -25.83 13.67
CA GLY A 595 -24.59 -25.71 12.33
C GLY A 595 -23.62 -25.28 11.25
N ALA A 596 -22.68 -24.35 11.55
CA ALA A 596 -21.64 -23.93 10.62
C ALA A 596 -20.45 -24.90 10.62
N PHE A 597 -19.94 -25.26 11.81
CA PHE A 597 -18.71 -26.03 11.96
C PHE A 597 -18.85 -27.52 11.64
N SER A 598 -20.08 -28.07 11.56
CA SER A 598 -20.31 -29.46 11.09
C SER A 598 -19.79 -29.73 9.67
N ARG A 599 -19.53 -28.71 8.85
CA ARG A 599 -18.95 -28.80 7.51
C ARG A 599 -17.46 -28.42 7.46
N CYS A 600 -16.87 -28.10 8.61
CA CYS A 600 -15.46 -27.82 8.72
C CYS A 600 -14.64 -29.12 8.52
N VAL A 601 -13.59 -29.06 7.71
CA VAL A 601 -12.77 -30.24 7.37
C VAL A 601 -11.78 -30.64 8.46
N VAL A 602 -11.55 -29.76 9.42
CA VAL A 602 -10.71 -29.97 10.61
C VAL A 602 -11.41 -29.47 11.85
N GLU A 603 -11.07 -30.02 13.02
CA GLU A 603 -11.52 -29.48 14.30
C GLU A 603 -10.94 -28.08 14.50
N ALA A 604 -11.73 -27.17 15.08
CA ALA A 604 -11.34 -25.77 15.25
C ALA A 604 -11.83 -25.20 16.59
N GLY A 605 -11.23 -24.10 17.01
CA GLY A 605 -11.72 -23.30 18.13
C GLY A 605 -12.22 -21.93 17.66
N ALA A 606 -13.27 -21.41 18.29
CA ALA A 606 -13.85 -20.12 17.91
C ALA A 606 -14.34 -19.31 19.10
N LYS A 607 -14.51 -17.99 18.88
CA LYS A 607 -15.21 -17.10 19.81
C LYS A 607 -15.99 -16.04 19.07
N THR A 608 -17.27 -15.92 19.39
CA THR A 608 -18.16 -14.87 18.89
C THR A 608 -18.06 -13.60 19.71
N GLY A 609 -18.18 -12.45 19.07
CA GLY A 609 -18.32 -11.14 19.70
C GLY A 609 -19.49 -10.37 19.09
N SER A 610 -20.12 -9.52 19.90
CA SER A 610 -21.09 -8.53 19.48
C SER A 610 -20.80 -7.28 20.28
N ALA A 611 -20.30 -6.25 19.61
CA ALA A 611 -19.88 -5.02 20.26
C ALA A 611 -20.89 -3.92 19.99
N GLN A 612 -21.52 -3.39 21.02
CA GLN A 612 -22.49 -2.31 20.90
C GLN A 612 -21.79 -1.01 20.47
N VAL A 613 -22.26 -0.39 19.40
CA VAL A 613 -21.79 0.91 18.88
C VAL A 613 -22.86 2.00 18.97
N GLY A 614 -24.04 1.66 19.48
CA GLY A 614 -25.18 2.54 19.72
C GLY A 614 -26.23 1.84 20.54
N THR A 615 -27.42 2.42 20.69
CA THR A 615 -28.50 1.87 21.53
C THR A 615 -29.02 0.53 21.02
N ASP A 616 -29.09 0.33 19.70
CA ASP A 616 -29.63 -0.87 19.06
C ASP A 616 -28.76 -1.43 17.94
N ILE A 617 -27.51 -0.94 17.82
CA ILE A 617 -26.58 -1.30 16.74
C ILE A 617 -25.36 -1.94 17.36
N ALA A 618 -24.95 -3.09 16.82
CA ALA A 618 -23.71 -3.76 17.21
C ALA A 618 -22.89 -4.17 15.98
N ASN A 619 -21.56 -4.09 16.09
CA ASN A 619 -20.67 -4.74 15.16
C ASN A 619 -20.59 -6.23 15.48
N GLY A 620 -20.63 -7.07 14.44
CA GLY A 620 -20.34 -8.49 14.57
C GLY A 620 -18.83 -8.71 14.55
N THR A 621 -18.30 -9.41 15.55
CA THR A 621 -16.87 -9.78 15.63
C THR A 621 -16.77 -11.29 15.82
N PHE A 622 -15.82 -11.91 15.15
CA PHE A 622 -15.59 -13.33 15.22
C PHE A 622 -14.10 -13.63 15.17
N VAL A 623 -13.63 -14.53 16.01
CA VAL A 623 -12.27 -15.06 15.92
C VAL A 623 -12.30 -16.58 15.94
N ALA A 624 -11.37 -17.19 15.22
CA ALA A 624 -11.20 -18.65 15.17
C ALA A 624 -9.73 -19.01 14.95
N TYR A 625 -9.43 -20.27 15.22
CA TYR A 625 -8.16 -20.89 14.84
C TYR A 625 -8.37 -22.33 14.43
N ALA A 626 -7.49 -22.86 13.63
CA ALA A 626 -7.53 -24.23 13.15
C ALA A 626 -6.12 -24.73 12.77
N PRO A 627 -5.86 -26.07 12.87
CA PRO A 627 -6.65 -27.08 13.58
C PRO A 627 -6.66 -26.87 15.10
N TYR A 628 -7.56 -27.58 15.81
CA TYR A 628 -7.66 -27.48 17.28
C TYR A 628 -6.40 -27.99 17.99
N ASP A 629 -5.90 -29.15 17.57
CA ASP A 629 -4.79 -29.82 18.27
C ASP A 629 -3.40 -29.27 17.87
N ASP A 630 -3.25 -28.76 16.64
CA ASP A 630 -2.00 -28.21 16.10
C ASP A 630 -2.29 -26.95 15.29
N PRO A 631 -2.48 -25.80 15.95
CA PRO A 631 -2.93 -24.58 15.31
C PRO A 631 -1.97 -24.07 14.22
N GLU A 632 -2.47 -23.93 12.97
CA GLU A 632 -1.73 -23.38 11.84
C GLU A 632 -2.16 -21.96 11.47
N ILE A 633 -3.47 -21.66 11.57
CA ILE A 633 -4.02 -20.36 11.19
C ILE A 633 -4.94 -19.80 12.29
N ALA A 634 -4.89 -18.48 12.44
CA ALA A 634 -5.81 -17.71 13.24
C ALA A 634 -6.55 -16.69 12.37
N ILE A 635 -7.83 -16.52 12.61
CA ILE A 635 -8.76 -15.72 11.80
C ILE A 635 -9.47 -14.72 12.67
N ALA A 636 -9.61 -13.48 12.19
CA ALA A 636 -10.55 -12.52 12.74
C ALA A 636 -11.44 -11.94 11.62
N ILE A 637 -12.73 -11.83 11.91
CA ILE A 637 -13.73 -11.24 11.01
C ILE A 637 -14.49 -10.17 11.79
N VAL A 638 -14.62 -9.00 11.19
CA VAL A 638 -15.43 -7.90 11.73
C VAL A 638 -16.38 -7.41 10.65
N VAL A 639 -17.66 -7.22 11.00
CA VAL A 639 -18.66 -6.61 10.14
C VAL A 639 -19.34 -5.47 10.89
N GLU A 640 -19.22 -4.27 10.32
CA GLU A 640 -19.87 -3.06 10.83
C GLU A 640 -21.38 -3.23 10.79
N LYS A 641 -22.07 -2.89 11.88
CA LYS A 641 -23.54 -3.08 12.02
C LYS A 641 -24.01 -4.52 11.71
N GLY A 642 -23.11 -5.51 11.85
CA GLY A 642 -23.35 -6.91 11.53
C GLY A 642 -24.14 -7.67 12.63
N GLY A 643 -24.43 -7.02 13.76
CA GLY A 643 -25.21 -7.61 14.84
C GLY A 643 -24.46 -8.70 15.62
N SER A 644 -24.88 -9.95 15.47
CA SER A 644 -24.25 -11.07 16.17
C SER A 644 -23.06 -11.64 15.43
N GLY A 645 -21.93 -11.80 16.13
CA GLY A 645 -20.75 -12.47 15.57
C GLY A 645 -21.00 -13.91 15.12
N SER A 646 -22.05 -14.59 15.61
CA SER A 646 -22.40 -15.94 15.15
C SER A 646 -22.78 -16.02 13.68
N LEU A 647 -23.22 -14.93 13.07
CA LEU A 647 -23.53 -14.85 11.64
C LEU A 647 -22.26 -14.97 10.77
N LEU A 648 -21.08 -14.75 11.35
CA LEU A 648 -19.78 -14.79 10.68
C LEU A 648 -19.15 -16.20 10.70
N ALA A 649 -19.76 -17.15 11.41
CA ALA A 649 -19.21 -18.50 11.56
C ALA A 649 -19.05 -19.24 10.23
N ASN A 650 -20.00 -19.08 9.30
CA ASN A 650 -19.91 -19.69 7.98
C ASN A 650 -18.71 -19.16 7.18
N ALA A 651 -18.46 -17.87 7.25
CA ALA A 651 -17.31 -17.24 6.59
C ALA A 651 -15.98 -17.80 7.12
N ALA A 652 -15.86 -17.95 8.45
CA ALA A 652 -14.67 -18.55 9.06
C ALA A 652 -14.47 -20.00 8.62
N VAL A 653 -15.53 -20.81 8.55
CA VAL A 653 -15.46 -22.20 8.09
C VAL A 653 -15.05 -22.29 6.61
N ASP A 654 -15.54 -21.39 5.76
CA ASP A 654 -15.17 -21.38 4.33
C ASP A 654 -13.66 -21.05 4.16
N ILE A 655 -13.14 -20.12 4.95
CA ILE A 655 -11.71 -19.77 4.97
C ILE A 655 -10.87 -20.95 5.49
N ILE A 656 -11.26 -21.58 6.60
CA ILE A 656 -10.57 -22.76 7.15
C ILE A 656 -10.56 -23.88 6.09
N ASN A 657 -11.70 -24.22 5.51
CA ASN A 657 -11.80 -25.25 4.51
C ASN A 657 -10.93 -24.93 3.27
N ALA A 658 -10.90 -23.67 2.83
CA ALA A 658 -10.05 -23.24 1.74
C ALA A 658 -8.56 -23.48 2.04
N TRP A 659 -8.11 -23.22 3.26
CA TRP A 659 -6.71 -23.47 3.64
C TRP A 659 -6.38 -24.96 3.62
N PHE A 660 -7.16 -25.80 4.27
CA PHE A 660 -6.84 -27.22 4.47
C PHE A 660 -7.21 -28.13 3.28
N THR A 661 -8.09 -27.74 2.37
CA THR A 661 -8.43 -28.55 1.20
C THR A 661 -7.47 -28.34 0.03
N ARG A 662 -6.64 -27.30 0.03
CA ARG A 662 -5.64 -27.03 -1.02
C ARG A 662 -4.48 -28.02 -1.06
N GLY A 663 -4.20 -28.71 0.01
CA GLY A 663 -3.10 -29.68 0.12
C GLY A 663 -3.18 -30.91 -0.78
N GLY A 664 -4.24 -31.03 -1.61
CA GLY A 664 -4.35 -32.11 -2.59
C GLY A 664 -3.62 -31.87 -3.92
N SER A 665 -3.09 -30.69 -4.19
CA SER A 665 -2.40 -30.37 -5.46
C SER A 665 -1.01 -29.75 -5.32
N SER A 666 -0.48 -29.53 -4.13
CA SER A 666 0.94 -29.23 -3.96
C SER A 666 1.77 -30.51 -3.98
N ALA A 667 1.88 -31.15 -5.13
CA ALA A 667 3.08 -31.89 -5.44
C ALA A 667 4.21 -30.85 -5.32
N SER A 668 5.03 -30.94 -4.28
CA SER A 668 6.31 -30.26 -4.22
C SER A 668 7.05 -30.58 -5.52
N LEU A 669 7.05 -29.66 -6.46
CA LEU A 669 8.07 -29.64 -7.49
C LEU A 669 9.36 -29.42 -6.70
N GLY A 670 10.08 -30.53 -6.47
CA GLY A 670 11.38 -30.49 -5.84
C GLY A 670 12.20 -29.41 -6.54
N GLU A 671 12.74 -28.51 -5.77
CA GLU A 671 13.79 -27.60 -6.20
C GLU A 671 14.86 -28.46 -6.88
N ASN A 672 14.89 -28.55 -8.18
CA ASN A 672 15.97 -29.10 -9.03
C ASN A 672 15.51 -29.97 -10.21
N THR A 673 14.43 -29.66 -10.88
CA THR A 673 14.13 -30.30 -12.19
C THR A 673 13.85 -29.26 -13.28
N LEU A 674 14.73 -28.28 -13.41
CA LEU A 674 14.84 -27.51 -14.65
C LEU A 674 16.32 -27.33 -14.94
N LEU A 675 16.71 -27.99 -16.02
CA LEU A 675 17.93 -27.93 -16.85
C LEU A 675 18.62 -29.30 -16.93
N GLN A 676 18.08 -30.16 -17.75
CA GLN A 676 18.85 -31.03 -18.68
C GLN A 676 18.44 -30.68 -20.08
#